data_e0868f44f241b890183acb3f760a3436
#
_entry.id   e0868f44f241b890183acb3f760a3436
#
_cell.length_a   1.000
_cell.length_b   1.000
_cell.length_c   1.000
_cell.angle_alpha   90.00
_cell.angle_beta   90.00
_cell.angle_gamma   90.00
#
_symmetry.space_group_name_H-M   'P 1'
#
loop_
_entity.id
_entity.type
_entity.pdbx_description
1 polymer ?
#
loop_
_entity_poly.entity_id
_entity_poly.type
_entity_poly.pdbx_seq_one_letter_code
_entity_poly.pdbx_strand_id
1 'polypeptide(L)'
;MATPTPELAPASVDAVGLTSSEAEARRRRGEHNLSAVGSSRGYLRIVRTNVLNLYNGILFGIGGALLALGRYSDAFISAGIGVLNALISTVQEIRAKRQLDRLQLAERGTVVVVRDGRDVEVGPEDVVRGDVVRVRIGDPVVVDGPVLEGAVEVADSVLTADTDAQLRGPGDELLSGTRCVGGGGLQLARDVGAASYVHRLTVEAQRTSGGTTALQRRIAFCVRLVMVLVILMTGAILLEAALEGMSLERVVQITAVLSGLVPYGLFLLIVLAYTAGAVTASRRGALVQRVNAVESMSSVDVICCDHVGTLTTGRLTVTHVEVLGGHDVDEVATALGSMGRSTSATDRVNSALARHFPGEAVPGGEDMRFGSSSERSAVRTGDVTWVLGTPEALAGQLGGHGPTTGSITLSAASATALSAAPATSLSAAPATALGAAPATRVTHPATPRAAPFTNPGPGRRVLVFARAVEPAGTPAARASAAALPALEPLAVVTLADELRSEAADTIARMSEAGVALKILSRDDPGTVAALAARLGLPDSTPVDARDLRRLPDAELDARVARDAVVLGNVDPEQKERIVASLGRQGRHVALVGDGVHDLRALQAAHVAVAMRSGSAVAREVADIVLTDDSLAALLPTRTEGRRIISGIAVSAQLFLTRVATQALIIVTITMLGLGFPYSPAQTGLTLFTVGLPTIFLTAWARPSAPDERLLLNLARFILPAAVITSGCAVVIYTFLYTTISRGFDDPDIRDRLIAEFQNYTDLTYGVDASFVNDAAALGAQTGLSTFVSLASIVLILFLAPPHRLFAAWTRPVADRRPAILVVALLVGLLTALVVPVFRDYFGLTRPAAIVYQTALPMLLIWFLAVTAAFRFKVMDRLLGLPDLTNH
;
A
#
# COMPACT_ATOMS: atom_id res chain seq x y z
N MET A 1 2.28 -24.90 34.07
CA MET A 1 1.26 -24.89 35.14
C MET A 1 1.03 -23.48 35.54
N ALA A 2 0.01 -22.84 34.92
CA ALA A 2 -0.44 -21.51 35.28
C ALA A 2 -1.65 -21.68 36.20
N THR A 3 -1.64 -21.04 37.35
CA THR A 3 -2.71 -21.01 38.35
C THR A 3 -3.99 -20.46 37.72
N PRO A 4 -5.16 -21.09 37.91
CA PRO A 4 -6.41 -20.55 37.42
C PRO A 4 -6.77 -19.28 38.22
N THR A 5 -7.05 -18.22 37.48
CA THR A 5 -7.60 -16.96 38.02
C THR A 5 -8.99 -17.24 38.63
N PRO A 6 -9.33 -16.68 39.80
CA PRO A 6 -10.62 -16.95 40.42
C PRO A 6 -11.75 -16.43 39.56
N GLU A 7 -12.67 -17.33 39.26
CA GLU A 7 -13.97 -17.07 38.62
C GLU A 7 -14.75 -16.12 39.53
N LEU A 8 -14.84 -14.85 39.16
CA LEU A 8 -15.75 -13.89 39.81
C LEU A 8 -17.18 -14.35 39.46
N ALA A 9 -17.87 -14.83 40.48
CA ALA A 9 -19.31 -15.06 40.47
C ALA A 9 -20.01 -13.83 39.87
N PRO A 10 -21.12 -13.99 39.09
CA PRO A 10 -21.84 -12.85 38.54
C PRO A 10 -22.48 -12.05 39.67
N ALA A 11 -21.76 -11.05 40.16
CA ALA A 11 -22.39 -9.99 40.92
C ALA A 11 -23.39 -9.33 39.93
N SER A 12 -24.62 -9.14 40.35
CA SER A 12 -25.63 -8.39 39.63
C SER A 12 -25.05 -7.03 39.27
N VAL A 13 -24.56 -6.89 38.03
CA VAL A 13 -24.14 -5.63 37.47
C VAL A 13 -25.41 -4.89 37.17
N ASP A 14 -25.80 -3.97 38.04
CA ASP A 14 -26.93 -3.08 37.82
C ASP A 14 -26.71 -2.33 36.50
N ALA A 15 -27.76 -2.12 35.70
CA ALA A 15 -27.75 -1.39 34.45
C ALA A 15 -27.26 0.07 34.55
N VAL A 16 -26.82 0.49 35.73
CA VAL A 16 -26.27 1.82 36.07
C VAL A 16 -24.83 2.03 35.54
N GLY A 17 -24.10 0.96 35.22
CA GLY A 17 -22.71 1.03 34.69
C GLY A 17 -21.68 1.42 35.72
N LEU A 18 -20.44 1.55 35.32
CA LEU A 18 -19.32 2.01 36.17
C LEU A 18 -19.44 3.52 36.50
N THR A 19 -18.87 3.92 37.63
CA THR A 19 -18.64 5.35 37.87
C THR A 19 -17.48 5.85 36.99
N SER A 20 -17.53 7.12 36.62
CA SER A 20 -16.44 7.75 35.82
C SER A 20 -15.09 7.68 36.55
N SER A 21 -15.05 7.73 37.87
CA SER A 21 -13.84 7.59 38.71
C SER A 21 -13.27 6.16 38.64
N GLU A 22 -14.11 5.14 38.70
CA GLU A 22 -13.68 3.74 38.60
C GLU A 22 -13.19 3.42 37.18
N ALA A 23 -13.86 3.93 36.13
CA ALA A 23 -13.43 3.78 34.75
C ALA A 23 -12.04 4.39 34.55
N GLU A 24 -11.77 5.57 35.10
CA GLU A 24 -10.44 6.20 35.02
C GLU A 24 -9.39 5.42 35.85
N ALA A 25 -9.75 4.84 36.96
CA ALA A 25 -8.85 3.99 37.74
C ALA A 25 -8.47 2.72 36.99
N ARG A 26 -9.42 2.06 36.31
CA ARG A 26 -9.18 0.89 35.46
C ARG A 26 -8.33 1.23 34.24
N ARG A 27 -8.57 2.39 33.62
CA ARG A 27 -7.74 2.90 32.54
C ARG A 27 -6.28 3.06 32.97
N ARG A 28 -6.01 3.63 34.15
CA ARG A 28 -4.63 3.75 34.68
C ARG A 28 -3.99 2.41 34.99
N ARG A 29 -4.76 1.40 35.34
CA ARG A 29 -4.28 0.01 35.52
C ARG A 29 -4.01 -0.72 34.21
N GLY A 30 -4.33 -0.13 33.05
CA GLY A 30 -4.16 -0.73 31.74
C GLY A 30 -5.30 -1.69 31.33
N GLU A 31 -6.42 -1.69 32.06
CA GLU A 31 -7.60 -2.53 31.81
C GLU A 31 -8.55 -1.86 30.78
N HIS A 32 -7.99 -1.34 29.68
CA HIS A 32 -8.75 -0.64 28.65
C HIS A 32 -8.52 -1.28 27.28
N ASN A 33 -9.38 -0.97 26.33
CA ASN A 33 -9.42 -1.60 24.99
C ASN A 33 -8.37 -0.98 24.07
N LEU A 34 -7.06 -1.15 24.39
CA LEU A 34 -5.97 -0.73 23.52
C LEU A 34 -5.92 -1.58 22.25
N SER A 35 -6.01 -0.94 21.10
CA SER A 35 -5.77 -1.58 19.81
C SER A 35 -4.31 -2.04 19.69
N ALA A 36 -4.08 -3.25 19.15
CA ALA A 36 -2.73 -3.79 18.89
C ALA A 36 -1.88 -2.88 17.99
N VAL A 37 -2.51 -2.08 17.15
CA VAL A 37 -1.87 -1.16 16.19
C VAL A 37 -1.40 0.14 16.84
N GLY A 38 -1.83 0.44 18.06
CA GLY A 38 -1.53 1.69 18.77
C GLY A 38 -0.10 1.85 19.30
N SER A 39 0.79 0.85 19.22
CA SER A 39 2.18 1.04 19.62
C SER A 39 3.05 1.62 18.50
N SER A 40 2.62 2.74 17.91
CA SER A 40 3.53 3.52 17.07
C SER A 40 4.77 3.85 17.90
N ARG A 41 5.97 3.60 17.35
CA ARG A 41 7.25 3.84 18.07
C ARG A 41 7.25 5.23 18.68
N GLY A 42 7.47 5.34 20.01
CA GLY A 42 7.53 6.62 20.69
C GLY A 42 8.59 7.54 20.05
N TYR A 43 8.37 8.84 20.02
CA TYR A 43 9.30 9.83 19.44
C TYR A 43 10.72 9.66 19.95
N LEU A 44 10.88 9.38 21.26
CA LEU A 44 12.19 9.15 21.86
C LEU A 44 12.87 7.90 21.30
N ARG A 45 12.11 6.84 21.02
CA ARG A 45 12.65 5.62 20.37
C ARG A 45 13.11 5.91 18.96
N ILE A 46 12.36 6.72 18.19
CA ILE A 46 12.74 7.16 16.84
C ILE A 46 14.08 7.91 16.89
N VAL A 47 14.19 8.92 17.76
CA VAL A 47 15.45 9.68 17.92
C VAL A 47 16.60 8.75 18.32
N ARG A 48 16.38 7.92 19.34
CA ARG A 48 17.43 6.98 19.80
C ARG A 48 17.88 6.02 18.71
N THR A 49 16.97 5.45 17.93
CA THR A 49 17.30 4.50 16.85
C THR A 49 18.06 5.17 15.72
N ASN A 50 17.71 6.42 15.38
CA ASN A 50 18.38 7.15 14.29
C ASN A 50 19.72 7.76 14.72
N VAL A 51 19.90 8.13 15.98
CA VAL A 51 21.16 8.64 16.51
C VAL A 51 22.13 7.50 16.85
N LEU A 52 21.66 6.46 17.53
CA LEU A 52 22.49 5.34 18.02
C LEU A 52 22.42 4.13 17.09
N ASN A 53 22.53 4.32 15.78
CA ASN A 53 22.75 3.24 14.84
C ASN A 53 24.26 2.97 14.68
N LEU A 54 24.58 1.77 14.23
CA LEU A 54 26.00 1.33 14.06
C LEU A 54 26.81 2.30 13.22
N TYR A 55 26.21 2.86 12.16
CA TYR A 55 26.90 3.77 11.26
C TYR A 55 27.23 5.11 11.91
N ASN A 56 26.24 5.75 12.53
CA ASN A 56 26.48 6.99 13.25
C ASN A 56 27.45 6.77 14.42
N GLY A 57 27.38 5.60 15.06
CA GLY A 57 28.33 5.19 16.09
C GLY A 57 29.77 5.15 15.58
N ILE A 58 30.01 4.61 14.38
CA ILE A 58 31.32 4.60 13.72
C ILE A 58 31.77 6.04 13.41
N LEU A 59 30.91 6.86 12.80
CA LEU A 59 31.24 8.26 12.47
C LEU A 59 31.54 9.11 13.71
N PHE A 60 30.77 8.95 14.79
CA PHE A 60 31.03 9.64 16.04
C PHE A 60 32.31 9.12 16.71
N GLY A 61 32.60 7.82 16.64
CA GLY A 61 33.84 7.24 17.14
C GLY A 61 35.07 7.79 16.38
N ILE A 62 34.98 7.82 15.07
CA ILE A 62 36.04 8.40 14.19
C ILE A 62 36.19 9.90 14.47
N GLY A 63 35.07 10.65 14.54
CA GLY A 63 35.09 12.07 14.86
C GLY A 63 35.71 12.34 16.24
N GLY A 64 35.40 11.53 17.23
CA GLY A 64 36.01 11.60 18.56
C GLY A 64 37.51 11.32 18.56
N ALA A 65 37.98 10.31 17.80
CA ALA A 65 39.37 10.00 17.64
C ALA A 65 40.13 11.14 16.94
N LEU A 66 39.57 11.70 15.87
CA LEU A 66 40.17 12.85 15.17
C LEU A 66 40.23 14.11 16.05
N LEU A 67 39.20 14.31 16.90
CA LEU A 67 39.16 15.41 17.87
C LEU A 67 40.30 15.25 18.92
N ALA A 68 40.49 14.03 19.42
CA ALA A 68 41.56 13.72 20.37
C ALA A 68 42.97 13.88 19.76
N LEU A 69 43.10 13.71 18.44
CA LEU A 69 44.32 13.91 17.66
C LEU A 69 44.53 15.37 17.23
N GLY A 70 43.68 16.31 17.64
CA GLY A 70 43.78 17.73 17.29
C GLY A 70 43.31 18.10 15.87
N ARG A 71 42.72 17.16 15.12
CA ARG A 71 42.26 17.37 13.72
C ARG A 71 40.81 17.86 13.71
N TYR A 72 40.58 19.10 14.18
CA TYR A 72 39.26 19.68 14.37
C TYR A 72 38.40 19.70 13.11
N SER A 73 38.97 20.09 11.95
CA SER A 73 38.23 20.16 10.69
C SER A 73 37.71 18.79 10.25
N ASP A 74 38.55 17.77 10.25
CA ASP A 74 38.16 16.40 9.87
C ASP A 74 37.19 15.79 10.86
N ALA A 75 37.35 16.08 12.16
CA ALA A 75 36.43 15.67 13.22
C ALA A 75 35.03 16.26 13.03
N PHE A 76 34.94 17.57 12.76
CA PHE A 76 33.66 18.25 12.51
C PHE A 76 32.99 17.75 11.24
N ILE A 77 33.72 17.44 10.17
CA ILE A 77 33.15 16.88 8.95
C ILE A 77 32.58 15.46 9.23
N SER A 78 33.39 14.60 9.84
CA SER A 78 32.98 13.22 10.13
C SER A 78 31.79 13.16 11.08
N ALA A 79 31.86 13.83 12.23
CA ALA A 79 30.76 13.94 13.18
C ALA A 79 29.57 14.69 12.60
N GLY A 80 29.80 15.76 11.81
CA GLY A 80 28.77 16.56 11.16
C GLY A 80 27.93 15.76 10.19
N ILE A 81 28.53 14.87 9.40
CA ILE A 81 27.81 13.93 8.52
C ILE A 81 26.92 13.00 9.36
N GLY A 82 27.42 12.47 10.49
CA GLY A 82 26.65 11.65 11.41
C GLY A 82 25.46 12.39 12.02
N VAL A 83 25.66 13.62 12.49
CA VAL A 83 24.60 14.49 13.04
C VAL A 83 23.56 14.83 11.96
N LEU A 84 24.00 15.23 10.78
CA LEU A 84 23.10 15.57 9.67
C LEU A 84 22.25 14.36 9.25
N ASN A 85 22.87 13.20 9.13
CA ASN A 85 22.16 11.94 8.82
C ASN A 85 21.14 11.60 9.91
N ALA A 86 21.50 11.67 11.19
CA ALA A 86 20.60 11.43 12.30
C ALA A 86 19.45 12.43 12.33
N LEU A 87 19.70 13.71 12.06
CA LEU A 87 18.69 14.78 12.03
C LEU A 87 17.70 14.56 10.87
N ILE A 88 18.21 14.35 9.66
CA ILE A 88 17.37 14.11 8.48
C ILE A 88 16.50 12.88 8.69
N SER A 89 17.07 11.75 9.10
CA SER A 89 16.34 10.49 9.35
C SER A 89 15.27 10.68 10.43
N THR A 90 15.61 11.35 11.51
CA THR A 90 14.67 11.62 12.62
C THR A 90 13.51 12.52 12.18
N VAL A 91 13.80 13.62 11.49
CA VAL A 91 12.75 14.55 10.99
C VAL A 91 11.83 13.85 10.00
N GLN A 92 12.37 13.04 9.11
CA GLN A 92 11.59 12.30 8.12
C GLN A 92 10.69 11.25 8.77
N GLU A 93 11.21 10.44 9.70
CA GLU A 93 10.43 9.43 10.41
C GLU A 93 9.32 10.06 11.28
N ILE A 94 9.63 11.21 11.94
CA ILE A 94 8.63 11.98 12.69
C ILE A 94 7.54 12.55 11.77
N ARG A 95 7.92 13.08 10.59
CA ARG A 95 6.93 13.58 9.61
C ARG A 95 6.04 12.46 9.08
N ALA A 96 6.63 11.34 8.70
CA ALA A 96 5.90 10.15 8.26
C ALA A 96 4.92 9.67 9.34
N LYS A 97 5.40 9.54 10.57
CA LYS A 97 4.57 9.16 11.71
C LYS A 97 3.40 10.14 11.92
N ARG A 98 3.66 11.45 11.98
CA ARG A 98 2.60 12.45 12.19
C ARG A 98 1.54 12.44 11.10
N GLN A 99 1.90 12.15 9.85
CA GLN A 99 0.95 12.04 8.75
C GLN A 99 0.08 10.78 8.90
N LEU A 100 0.68 9.64 9.23
CA LEU A 100 -0.05 8.40 9.49
C LEU A 100 -0.97 8.52 10.71
N ASP A 101 -0.46 9.08 11.82
CA ASP A 101 -1.24 9.29 13.05
C ASP A 101 -2.47 10.21 12.78
N ARG A 102 -2.32 11.28 11.98
CA ARG A 102 -3.44 12.17 11.61
C ARG A 102 -4.51 11.46 10.79
N LEU A 103 -4.11 10.60 9.86
CA LEU A 103 -5.05 9.85 9.02
C LEU A 103 -5.82 8.80 9.84
N GLN A 104 -5.14 8.12 10.77
CA GLN A 104 -5.78 7.16 11.66
C GLN A 104 -6.76 7.80 12.66
N LEU A 105 -6.44 9.00 13.18
CA LEU A 105 -7.32 9.73 14.11
C LEU A 105 -8.62 10.21 13.45
N ALA A 106 -8.60 10.54 12.17
CA ALA A 106 -9.79 11.00 11.44
C ALA A 106 -10.85 9.91 11.20
N GLU A 107 -10.51 8.63 11.40
CA GLU A 107 -11.38 7.48 11.11
C GLU A 107 -11.91 6.76 12.36
N ARG A 108 -11.59 7.23 13.57
CA ARG A 108 -12.05 6.60 14.81
C ARG A 108 -13.52 6.94 15.08
N GLY A 109 -14.40 5.92 15.01
CA GLY A 109 -15.77 6.04 15.45
C GLY A 109 -15.87 6.22 16.97
N THR A 110 -17.04 6.66 17.46
CA THR A 110 -17.36 6.69 18.89
C THR A 110 -18.21 5.50 19.28
N VAL A 111 -18.16 5.10 20.56
CA VAL A 111 -18.94 4.04 21.17
C VAL A 111 -19.69 4.63 22.37
N VAL A 112 -20.94 4.24 22.55
CA VAL A 112 -21.76 4.70 23.69
C VAL A 112 -21.59 3.71 24.84
N VAL A 113 -21.15 4.20 26.00
CA VAL A 113 -21.07 3.43 27.24
C VAL A 113 -21.98 4.06 28.29
N VAL A 114 -22.52 3.24 29.18
CA VAL A 114 -23.31 3.72 30.31
C VAL A 114 -22.38 3.91 31.51
N ARG A 115 -22.18 5.15 31.96
CA ARG A 115 -21.41 5.49 33.14
C ARG A 115 -22.19 6.48 34.01
N ASP A 116 -22.12 6.30 35.30
CA ASP A 116 -22.92 7.12 36.29
C ASP A 116 -24.42 7.15 35.94
N GLY A 117 -24.99 6.07 35.36
CA GLY A 117 -26.36 5.97 34.91
C GLY A 117 -26.73 6.79 33.66
N ARG A 118 -25.74 7.29 32.91
CA ARG A 118 -25.94 8.10 31.69
C ARG A 118 -25.17 7.54 30.53
N ASP A 119 -25.70 7.74 29.33
CA ASP A 119 -25.03 7.44 28.07
C ASP A 119 -23.89 8.44 27.85
N VAL A 120 -22.66 7.95 27.69
CA VAL A 120 -21.44 8.74 27.46
C VAL A 120 -20.78 8.23 26.18
N GLU A 121 -20.49 9.11 25.24
CA GLU A 121 -19.72 8.77 24.06
C GLU A 121 -18.21 8.75 24.38
N VAL A 122 -17.54 7.63 24.06
CA VAL A 122 -16.11 7.44 24.26
C VAL A 122 -15.46 6.87 23.00
N GLY A 123 -14.14 7.02 22.88
CA GLY A 123 -13.39 6.28 21.85
C GLY A 123 -13.41 4.77 22.15
N PRO A 124 -13.34 3.91 21.12
CA PRO A 124 -13.26 2.46 21.34
C PRO A 124 -12.10 2.04 22.25
N GLU A 125 -10.98 2.78 22.21
CA GLU A 125 -9.80 2.58 23.07
C GLU A 125 -10.02 2.99 24.52
N ASP A 126 -11.03 3.79 24.81
CA ASP A 126 -11.34 4.29 26.16
C ASP A 126 -12.35 3.42 26.91
N VAL A 127 -12.88 2.38 26.24
CA VAL A 127 -13.71 1.36 26.89
C VAL A 127 -12.85 0.55 27.84
N VAL A 128 -13.29 0.40 29.09
CA VAL A 128 -12.57 -0.35 30.11
C VAL A 128 -13.31 -1.65 30.47
N ARG A 129 -12.56 -2.59 31.03
CA ARG A 129 -13.17 -3.84 31.52
C ARG A 129 -14.27 -3.54 32.54
N GLY A 130 -15.48 -4.10 32.35
CA GLY A 130 -16.63 -3.89 33.18
C GLY A 130 -17.51 -2.68 32.81
N ASP A 131 -17.18 -1.95 31.73
CA ASP A 131 -18.10 -0.99 31.15
C ASP A 131 -19.35 -1.67 30.61
N VAL A 132 -20.48 -0.97 30.66
CA VAL A 132 -21.71 -1.38 29.98
C VAL A 132 -21.79 -0.63 28.66
N VAL A 133 -21.68 -1.36 27.56
CA VAL A 133 -21.67 -0.80 26.19
C VAL A 133 -23.09 -0.89 25.62
N ARG A 134 -23.60 0.21 25.08
CA ARG A 134 -24.86 0.24 24.36
C ARG A 134 -24.61 -0.08 22.89
N VAL A 135 -25.20 -1.18 22.40
CA VAL A 135 -25.10 -1.65 21.03
C VAL A 135 -26.40 -1.34 20.29
N ARG A 136 -26.31 -0.63 19.16
CA ARG A 136 -27.44 -0.25 18.31
C ARG A 136 -27.23 -0.83 16.91
N ILE A 137 -28.29 -0.85 16.12
CA ILE A 137 -28.18 -1.28 14.70
C ILE A 137 -27.15 -0.44 13.96
N GLY A 138 -26.23 -1.13 13.29
CA GLY A 138 -25.14 -0.53 12.55
C GLY A 138 -23.84 -0.34 13.36
N ASP A 139 -23.88 -0.46 14.70
CA ASP A 139 -22.71 -0.31 15.55
C ASP A 139 -21.78 -1.52 15.42
N PRO A 140 -20.45 -1.30 15.40
CA PRO A 140 -19.49 -2.37 15.56
C PRO A 140 -19.42 -2.81 17.04
N VAL A 141 -19.36 -4.11 17.28
CA VAL A 141 -19.04 -4.65 18.61
C VAL A 141 -17.52 -4.54 18.83
N VAL A 142 -17.12 -3.74 19.81
CA VAL A 142 -15.69 -3.36 20.03
C VAL A 142 -15.01 -4.15 21.14
N VAL A 143 -15.76 -4.86 21.98
CA VAL A 143 -15.28 -5.66 23.12
C VAL A 143 -16.01 -7.00 23.19
N ASP A 144 -15.43 -7.99 23.85
CA ASP A 144 -16.11 -9.28 24.05
C ASP A 144 -16.85 -9.26 25.40
N GLY A 145 -18.01 -9.94 25.40
CA GLY A 145 -18.77 -10.16 26.62
C GLY A 145 -20.25 -10.39 26.43
N PRO A 146 -20.98 -10.75 27.49
CA PRO A 146 -22.37 -11.14 27.42
C PRO A 146 -23.32 -9.96 27.20
N VAL A 147 -24.42 -10.22 26.53
CA VAL A 147 -25.59 -9.32 26.50
C VAL A 147 -26.22 -9.28 27.88
N LEU A 148 -26.43 -8.10 28.44
CA LEU A 148 -27.08 -7.90 29.73
C LEU A 148 -28.58 -7.73 29.55
N GLU A 149 -29.01 -6.95 28.58
CA GLU A 149 -30.38 -6.58 28.32
C GLU A 149 -30.61 -6.38 26.81
N GLY A 150 -31.81 -6.74 26.35
CA GLY A 150 -32.23 -6.58 24.96
C GLY A 150 -31.93 -7.83 24.12
N ALA A 151 -32.08 -7.69 22.80
CA ALA A 151 -31.78 -8.74 21.82
C ALA A 151 -31.00 -8.12 20.65
N VAL A 152 -29.80 -8.60 20.44
CA VAL A 152 -28.86 -8.06 19.42
C VAL A 152 -28.69 -9.11 18.34
N GLU A 153 -29.12 -8.78 17.14
CA GLU A 153 -28.85 -9.60 15.97
C GLU A 153 -27.49 -9.21 15.38
N VAL A 154 -26.54 -10.14 15.43
CA VAL A 154 -25.19 -9.90 14.96
C VAL A 154 -24.90 -10.69 13.69
N ALA A 155 -24.25 -10.04 12.73
CA ALA A 155 -23.66 -10.73 11.59
C ALA A 155 -22.43 -11.51 12.07
N ASP A 156 -22.62 -12.79 12.36
CA ASP A 156 -21.60 -13.69 12.92
C ASP A 156 -20.72 -14.32 11.83
N SER A 157 -20.70 -13.71 10.63
CA SER A 157 -19.85 -14.11 9.51
C SER A 157 -18.34 -14.15 9.87
N VAL A 158 -18.00 -13.72 11.08
CA VAL A 158 -16.66 -13.75 11.68
C VAL A 158 -16.33 -15.14 12.24
N LEU A 159 -17.31 -15.89 12.71
CA LEU A 159 -17.10 -17.09 13.54
C LEU A 159 -17.60 -18.37 12.89
N THR A 160 -18.66 -18.27 12.10
CA THR A 160 -19.26 -19.39 11.41
C THR A 160 -19.21 -19.13 9.91
N ALA A 161 -19.00 -20.16 9.10
CA ALA A 161 -19.14 -20.07 7.65
C ALA A 161 -20.58 -19.75 7.24
N ASP A 162 -21.46 -19.56 8.22
CA ASP A 162 -22.87 -19.27 8.07
C ASP A 162 -23.10 -17.77 7.95
N THR A 163 -23.78 -17.36 6.90
CA THR A 163 -24.08 -15.96 6.59
C THR A 163 -25.27 -15.41 7.33
N ASP A 164 -25.96 -16.24 8.08
CA ASP A 164 -27.18 -15.87 8.77
C ASP A 164 -26.87 -15.09 10.04
N ALA A 165 -27.46 -13.91 10.15
CA ALA A 165 -27.37 -13.12 11.36
C ALA A 165 -27.96 -13.91 12.54
N GLN A 166 -27.19 -14.00 13.63
CA GLN A 166 -27.61 -14.73 14.83
C GLN A 166 -28.18 -13.77 15.87
N LEU A 167 -29.36 -14.12 16.39
CA LEU A 167 -29.99 -13.40 17.48
C LEU A 167 -29.32 -13.80 18.81
N ARG A 168 -28.78 -12.83 19.52
CA ARG A 168 -28.14 -12.98 20.84
C ARG A 168 -29.02 -12.32 21.91
N GLY A 169 -29.47 -13.09 22.85
CA GLY A 169 -30.25 -12.65 23.99
C GLY A 169 -29.45 -12.45 25.28
N PRO A 170 -30.10 -12.07 26.39
CA PRO A 170 -29.38 -11.90 27.66
C PRO A 170 -28.65 -13.17 28.10
N GLY A 171 -27.35 -13.01 28.41
CA GLY A 171 -26.43 -14.10 28.75
C GLY A 171 -25.61 -14.64 27.57
N ASP A 172 -25.99 -14.37 26.33
CA ASP A 172 -25.25 -14.79 25.15
C ASP A 172 -24.04 -13.88 24.92
N GLU A 173 -22.94 -14.46 24.39
CA GLU A 173 -21.70 -13.75 24.11
C GLU A 173 -21.77 -12.96 22.80
N LEU A 174 -21.38 -11.67 22.86
CA LEU A 174 -21.03 -10.85 21.71
C LEU A 174 -19.52 -10.80 21.61
N LEU A 175 -19.00 -11.01 20.42
CA LEU A 175 -17.55 -10.98 20.14
C LEU A 175 -17.16 -9.72 19.36
N SER A 176 -16.04 -9.14 19.76
CA SER A 176 -15.45 -7.98 19.11
C SER A 176 -15.18 -8.27 17.63
N GLY A 177 -15.41 -7.27 16.78
CA GLY A 177 -15.27 -7.38 15.33
C GLY A 177 -16.54 -7.76 14.60
N THR A 178 -17.59 -8.22 15.29
CA THR A 178 -18.94 -8.40 14.71
C THR A 178 -19.65 -7.05 14.57
N ARG A 179 -20.76 -7.02 13.82
CA ARG A 179 -21.57 -5.82 13.64
C ARG A 179 -23.04 -6.14 13.98
N CYS A 180 -23.66 -5.26 14.71
CA CYS A 180 -25.10 -5.35 14.95
C CYS A 180 -25.87 -5.03 13.66
N VAL A 181 -26.66 -5.99 13.17
CA VAL A 181 -27.49 -5.85 11.96
C VAL A 181 -28.97 -5.72 12.25
N GLY A 182 -29.38 -6.08 13.47
CA GLY A 182 -30.77 -5.97 13.92
C GLY A 182 -30.89 -5.91 15.44
N GLY A 183 -32.02 -5.39 15.95
CA GLY A 183 -32.22 -5.26 17.39
C GLY A 183 -31.32 -4.22 18.06
N GLY A 184 -31.01 -4.47 19.32
CA GLY A 184 -30.11 -3.65 20.14
C GLY A 184 -30.20 -4.05 21.61
N GLY A 185 -29.20 -3.63 22.40
CA GLY A 185 -29.14 -4.00 23.81
C GLY A 185 -27.94 -3.40 24.54
N LEU A 186 -27.74 -3.89 25.76
CA LEU A 186 -26.59 -3.57 26.61
C LEU A 186 -25.66 -4.78 26.68
N GLN A 187 -24.37 -4.56 26.49
CA GLN A 187 -23.30 -5.56 26.55
C GLN A 187 -22.35 -5.23 27.70
N LEU A 188 -21.91 -6.21 28.47
CA LEU A 188 -20.86 -6.05 29.47
C LEU A 188 -19.48 -6.22 28.79
N ALA A 189 -18.59 -5.25 28.92
CA ALA A 189 -17.22 -5.36 28.48
C ALA A 189 -16.41 -6.29 29.40
N ARG A 190 -16.32 -7.59 29.08
CA ARG A 190 -15.59 -8.58 29.88
C ARG A 190 -14.13 -8.65 29.46
N ASP A 191 -13.87 -8.84 28.19
CA ASP A 191 -12.53 -8.95 27.63
C ASP A 191 -12.23 -7.75 26.72
N VAL A 192 -11.18 -7.01 27.08
CA VAL A 192 -10.76 -5.76 26.42
C VAL A 192 -9.30 -5.85 25.97
N GLY A 193 -8.90 -5.07 24.98
CA GLY A 193 -7.52 -4.97 24.50
C GLY A 193 -6.93 -6.32 24.12
N ALA A 194 -5.80 -6.70 24.71
CA ALA A 194 -5.07 -7.93 24.41
C ALA A 194 -5.87 -9.23 24.64
N ALA A 195 -6.88 -9.20 25.49
CA ALA A 195 -7.74 -10.34 25.78
C ALA A 195 -8.87 -10.49 24.75
N SER A 196 -9.22 -9.44 23.99
CA SER A 196 -10.34 -9.46 23.05
C SER A 196 -10.09 -10.41 21.86
N TYR A 197 -11.15 -10.96 21.32
CA TYR A 197 -11.13 -11.88 20.17
C TYR A 197 -10.46 -11.25 18.94
N VAL A 198 -10.87 -10.03 18.59
CA VAL A 198 -10.28 -9.26 17.49
C VAL A 198 -8.77 -9.09 17.65
N HIS A 199 -8.31 -8.77 18.86
CA HIS A 199 -6.89 -8.57 19.11
C HIS A 199 -6.10 -9.86 18.91
N ARG A 200 -6.59 -11.00 19.39
CA ARG A 200 -5.94 -12.31 19.18
C ARG A 200 -5.83 -12.65 17.70
N LEU A 201 -6.92 -12.47 16.94
CA LEU A 201 -6.91 -12.68 15.48
C LEU A 201 -5.91 -11.75 14.78
N THR A 202 -5.88 -10.48 15.18
CA THR A 202 -4.99 -9.48 14.57
C THR A 202 -3.52 -9.79 14.85
N VAL A 203 -3.17 -10.19 16.07
CA VAL A 203 -1.79 -10.56 16.42
C VAL A 203 -1.33 -11.81 15.67
N GLU A 204 -2.19 -12.81 15.54
CA GLU A 204 -1.91 -14.00 14.73
C GLU A 204 -1.69 -13.64 13.25
N ALA A 205 -2.55 -12.80 12.70
CA ALA A 205 -2.44 -12.27 11.35
C ALA A 205 -1.15 -11.47 11.11
N GLN A 206 -0.75 -10.63 12.06
CA GLN A 206 0.46 -9.80 11.94
C GLN A 206 1.75 -10.61 11.99
N ARG A 207 1.78 -11.74 12.69
CA ARG A 207 2.97 -12.63 12.75
C ARG A 207 3.37 -13.17 11.38
N THR A 208 2.41 -13.33 10.48
CA THR A 208 2.62 -13.91 9.14
C THR A 208 3.04 -12.87 8.10
N SER A 209 2.81 -11.56 8.34
CA SER A 209 2.87 -10.50 7.33
C SER A 209 4.17 -9.65 7.32
N GLY A 210 5.23 -10.03 7.99
CA GLY A 210 6.44 -9.22 8.24
C GLY A 210 7.59 -9.34 7.22
N GLY A 211 7.37 -9.78 5.98
CA GLY A 211 8.43 -10.04 4.99
C GLY A 211 9.09 -8.77 4.41
N THR A 212 10.42 -8.83 4.17
CA THR A 212 11.14 -7.82 3.37
C THR A 212 10.74 -7.95 1.91
N THR A 213 10.57 -6.81 1.22
CA THR A 213 10.20 -6.78 -0.20
C THR A 213 11.31 -7.32 -1.11
N ALA A 214 10.94 -7.68 -2.35
CA ALA A 214 11.90 -8.20 -3.33
C ALA A 214 13.01 -7.20 -3.65
N LEU A 215 12.66 -5.91 -3.81
CA LEU A 215 13.63 -4.84 -4.07
C LEU A 215 14.55 -4.62 -2.86
N GLN A 216 14.00 -4.57 -1.66
CA GLN A 216 14.80 -4.44 -0.43
C GLN A 216 15.80 -5.60 -0.28
N ARG A 217 15.41 -6.84 -0.58
CA ARG A 217 16.32 -7.99 -0.55
C ARG A 217 17.44 -7.88 -1.58
N ARG A 218 17.12 -7.45 -2.81
CA ARG A 218 18.11 -7.26 -3.89
C ARG A 218 19.11 -6.16 -3.54
N ILE A 219 18.63 -5.02 -3.03
CA ILE A 219 19.49 -3.90 -2.60
C ILE A 219 20.34 -4.30 -1.38
N ALA A 220 19.75 -4.97 -0.39
CA ALA A 220 20.48 -5.47 0.77
C ALA A 220 21.58 -6.48 0.38
N PHE A 221 21.41 -7.27 -0.68
CA PHE A 221 22.45 -8.12 -1.23
C PHE A 221 23.61 -7.30 -1.77
N CYS A 222 23.35 -6.27 -2.62
CA CYS A 222 24.40 -5.37 -3.15
C CYS A 222 25.16 -4.68 -2.02
N VAL A 223 24.44 -4.19 -1.02
CA VAL A 223 25.05 -3.50 0.12
C VAL A 223 25.91 -4.46 0.97
N ARG A 224 25.45 -5.70 1.17
CA ARG A 224 26.29 -6.72 1.84
C ARG A 224 27.58 -7.01 1.09
N LEU A 225 27.52 -7.09 -0.25
CA LEU A 225 28.69 -7.29 -1.08
C LEU A 225 29.68 -6.11 -0.91
N VAL A 226 29.18 -4.88 -0.93
CA VAL A 226 29.99 -3.68 -0.68
C VAL A 226 30.59 -3.71 0.73
N MET A 227 29.81 -4.08 1.75
CA MET A 227 30.31 -4.17 3.12
C MET A 227 31.44 -5.20 3.28
N VAL A 228 31.32 -6.36 2.65
CA VAL A 228 32.39 -7.36 2.64
C VAL A 228 33.66 -6.78 2.00
N LEU A 229 33.53 -6.09 0.86
CA LEU A 229 34.64 -5.42 0.20
C LEU A 229 35.30 -4.38 1.12
N VAL A 230 34.52 -3.52 1.77
CA VAL A 230 35.03 -2.50 2.71
C VAL A 230 35.76 -3.15 3.89
N ILE A 231 35.21 -4.22 4.46
CA ILE A 231 35.84 -4.94 5.58
C ILE A 231 37.19 -5.53 5.14
N LEU A 232 37.25 -6.16 3.97
CA LEU A 232 38.48 -6.72 3.43
C LEU A 232 39.55 -5.62 3.16
N MET A 233 39.13 -4.52 2.54
CA MET A 233 39.99 -3.36 2.30
C MET A 233 40.52 -2.74 3.60
N THR A 234 39.63 -2.55 4.59
CA THR A 234 40.02 -2.02 5.91
C THR A 234 41.02 -2.96 6.58
N GLY A 235 40.77 -4.27 6.54
CA GLY A 235 41.67 -5.27 7.09
C GLY A 235 43.08 -5.26 6.41
N ALA A 236 43.09 -5.15 5.07
CA ALA A 236 44.39 -5.06 4.31
C ALA A 236 45.15 -3.80 4.68
N ILE A 237 44.50 -2.64 4.74
CA ILE A 237 45.14 -1.36 5.07
C ILE A 237 45.61 -1.32 6.54
N LEU A 238 44.84 -1.90 7.47
CA LEU A 238 45.28 -2.01 8.86
C LEU A 238 46.49 -2.93 9.00
N LEU A 239 46.58 -3.98 8.21
CA LEU A 239 47.73 -4.85 8.14
C LEU A 239 48.96 -4.09 7.58
N GLU A 240 48.80 -3.36 6.48
CA GLU A 240 49.84 -2.51 5.89
C GLU A 240 50.31 -1.44 6.90
N ALA A 241 49.37 -0.77 7.58
CA ALA A 241 49.67 0.21 8.61
C ALA A 241 50.51 -0.37 9.78
N ALA A 242 50.20 -1.61 10.17
CA ALA A 242 50.96 -2.31 11.21
C ALA A 242 52.33 -2.73 10.76
N LEU A 243 52.50 -3.08 9.48
CA LEU A 243 53.83 -3.48 8.90
C LEU A 243 54.73 -2.29 8.64
N GLU A 244 54.16 -1.17 8.20
CA GLU A 244 54.93 0.05 7.83
C GLU A 244 55.07 1.06 8.98
N GLY A 245 54.43 0.82 10.14
CA GLY A 245 54.50 1.72 11.30
C GLY A 245 53.81 3.06 11.06
N MET A 246 52.66 3.06 10.29
CA MET A 246 51.92 4.30 10.00
C MET A 246 51.46 4.99 11.27
N SER A 247 51.40 6.34 11.23
CA SER A 247 50.86 7.12 12.35
C SER A 247 49.38 6.78 12.61
N LEU A 248 48.97 6.81 13.88
CA LEU A 248 47.57 6.55 14.27
C LEU A 248 46.62 7.53 13.56
N GLU A 249 47.04 8.77 13.38
CA GLU A 249 46.29 9.79 12.66
C GLU A 249 45.92 9.36 11.25
N ARG A 250 46.91 8.86 10.50
CA ARG A 250 46.74 8.41 9.11
C ARG A 250 45.79 7.18 9.03
N VAL A 251 45.92 6.26 9.97
CA VAL A 251 45.03 5.11 10.06
C VAL A 251 43.58 5.55 10.30
N VAL A 252 43.34 6.52 11.19
CA VAL A 252 42.00 7.06 11.47
C VAL A 252 41.45 7.80 10.26
N GLN A 253 42.26 8.62 9.55
CA GLN A 253 41.81 9.31 8.33
C GLN A 253 41.42 8.32 7.23
N ILE A 254 42.22 7.28 6.98
CA ILE A 254 41.91 6.23 6.01
C ILE A 254 40.60 5.50 6.38
N THR A 255 40.48 5.14 7.66
CA THR A 255 39.25 4.47 8.14
C THR A 255 38.01 5.35 7.96
N ALA A 256 38.14 6.67 8.14
CA ALA A 256 37.05 7.62 7.90
C ALA A 256 36.61 7.61 6.43
N VAL A 257 37.54 7.62 5.47
CA VAL A 257 37.22 7.54 4.04
C VAL A 257 36.57 6.20 3.68
N LEU A 258 37.12 5.08 4.18
CA LEU A 258 36.56 3.75 3.93
C LEU A 258 35.15 3.58 4.49
N SER A 259 34.86 4.16 5.66
CA SER A 259 33.50 4.15 6.23
C SER A 259 32.50 4.87 5.32
N GLY A 260 32.94 5.90 4.59
CA GLY A 260 32.13 6.64 3.62
C GLY A 260 31.78 5.85 2.33
N LEU A 261 32.39 4.69 2.10
CA LEU A 261 32.03 3.81 0.98
C LEU A 261 30.70 3.10 1.19
N VAL A 262 30.23 2.96 2.41
CA VAL A 262 28.96 2.28 2.68
C VAL A 262 27.79 3.15 2.23
N PRO A 263 26.91 2.67 1.34
CA PRO A 263 25.86 3.50 0.70
C PRO A 263 24.63 3.72 1.59
N TYR A 264 24.80 4.30 2.79
CA TYR A 264 23.70 4.55 3.72
C TYR A 264 22.65 5.52 3.17
N GLY A 265 23.07 6.50 2.35
CA GLY A 265 22.18 7.43 1.68
C GLY A 265 21.12 6.75 0.81
N LEU A 266 21.42 5.57 0.27
CA LEU A 266 20.48 4.79 -0.54
C LEU A 266 19.29 4.28 0.31
N PHE A 267 19.53 3.75 1.52
CA PHE A 267 18.46 3.31 2.40
C PHE A 267 17.56 4.47 2.84
N LEU A 268 18.18 5.60 3.17
CA LEU A 268 17.44 6.81 3.52
C LEU A 268 16.54 7.27 2.38
N LEU A 269 17.06 7.27 1.15
CA LEU A 269 16.31 7.64 -0.04
C LEU A 269 15.12 6.69 -0.30
N ILE A 270 15.32 5.38 -0.10
CA ILE A 270 14.24 4.38 -0.24
C ILE A 270 13.09 4.68 0.73
N VAL A 271 13.41 4.91 2.01
CA VAL A 271 12.40 5.24 3.03
C VAL A 271 11.68 6.55 2.68
N LEU A 272 12.43 7.56 2.24
CA LEU A 272 11.86 8.84 1.82
C LEU A 272 10.93 8.68 0.62
N ALA A 273 11.37 7.94 -0.40
CA ALA A 273 10.59 7.71 -1.62
C ALA A 273 9.28 6.95 -1.32
N TYR A 274 9.34 5.89 -0.50
CA TYR A 274 8.15 5.15 -0.09
C TYR A 274 7.18 6.01 0.73
N THR A 275 7.71 6.81 1.66
CA THR A 275 6.87 7.72 2.45
C THR A 275 6.18 8.76 1.57
N ALA A 276 6.90 9.37 0.63
CA ALA A 276 6.32 10.32 -0.32
C ALA A 276 5.25 9.66 -1.19
N GLY A 277 5.47 8.41 -1.61
CA GLY A 277 4.49 7.63 -2.36
C GLY A 277 3.26 7.27 -1.55
N ALA A 278 3.42 6.87 -0.29
CA ALA A 278 2.30 6.61 0.60
C ALA A 278 1.43 7.85 0.81
N VAL A 279 2.04 9.03 0.97
CA VAL A 279 1.32 10.30 1.07
C VAL A 279 0.56 10.63 -0.24
N THR A 280 1.20 10.40 -1.38
CA THR A 280 0.58 10.65 -2.69
C THR A 280 -0.59 9.70 -2.94
N ALA A 281 -0.46 8.42 -2.60
CA ALA A 281 -1.51 7.42 -2.70
C ALA A 281 -2.69 7.78 -1.77
N SER A 282 -2.41 8.19 -0.53
CA SER A 282 -3.43 8.58 0.45
C SER A 282 -4.25 9.78 0.00
N ARG A 283 -3.63 10.76 -0.66
CA ARG A 283 -4.34 11.91 -1.26
C ARG A 283 -5.28 11.51 -2.42
N ARG A 284 -5.11 10.32 -2.97
CA ARG A 284 -5.91 9.77 -4.08
C ARG A 284 -6.89 8.69 -3.61
N GLY A 285 -7.17 8.61 -2.32
CA GLY A 285 -8.14 7.69 -1.76
C GLY A 285 -7.58 6.30 -1.36
N ALA A 286 -6.26 6.08 -1.42
CA ALA A 286 -5.62 4.84 -1.00
C ALA A 286 -4.73 5.10 0.23
N LEU A 287 -5.28 4.94 1.43
CA LEU A 287 -4.54 5.10 2.69
C LEU A 287 -3.57 3.93 2.86
N VAL A 288 -2.29 4.20 2.72
CA VAL A 288 -1.21 3.21 2.87
C VAL A 288 -0.85 3.08 4.34
N GLN A 289 -1.09 1.92 4.92
CA GLN A 289 -0.76 1.61 6.32
C GLN A 289 0.65 1.06 6.48
N ARG A 290 1.12 0.29 5.50
CA ARG A 290 2.48 -0.25 5.44
C ARG A 290 3.24 0.36 4.28
N VAL A 291 4.35 1.00 4.56
CA VAL A 291 5.14 1.74 3.56
C VAL A 291 5.57 0.85 2.39
N ASN A 292 5.81 -0.44 2.66
CA ASN A 292 6.19 -1.45 1.66
C ASN A 292 5.07 -1.78 0.66
N ALA A 293 3.81 -1.50 1.01
CA ALA A 293 2.67 -1.77 0.15
C ALA A 293 2.73 -1.01 -1.18
N VAL A 294 3.34 0.19 -1.19
CA VAL A 294 3.52 0.98 -2.41
C VAL A 294 4.41 0.25 -3.42
N GLU A 295 5.48 -0.41 -2.92
CA GLU A 295 6.34 -1.25 -3.74
C GLU A 295 5.58 -2.46 -4.27
N SER A 296 4.97 -3.25 -3.36
CA SER A 296 4.24 -4.46 -3.73
C SER A 296 3.13 -4.16 -4.74
N MET A 297 2.41 -3.03 -4.56
CA MET A 297 1.36 -2.59 -5.49
C MET A 297 1.87 -2.30 -6.90
N SER A 298 3.13 -1.87 -7.06
CA SER A 298 3.72 -1.60 -8.38
C SER A 298 3.76 -2.83 -9.30
N SER A 299 3.91 -4.01 -8.71
CA SER A 299 4.03 -5.29 -9.39
C SER A 299 2.67 -5.98 -9.59
N VAL A 300 1.59 -5.49 -8.97
CA VAL A 300 0.26 -6.10 -9.08
C VAL A 300 -0.17 -6.19 -10.54
N ASP A 301 -0.54 -7.39 -10.94
CA ASP A 301 -1.08 -7.73 -12.25
C ASP A 301 -2.46 -8.40 -12.20
N VAL A 302 -2.90 -8.81 -10.99
CA VAL A 302 -4.24 -9.35 -10.74
C VAL A 302 -4.83 -8.68 -9.50
N ILE A 303 -6.07 -8.19 -9.62
CA ILE A 303 -6.87 -7.72 -8.50
C ILE A 303 -8.03 -8.70 -8.30
N CYS A 304 -8.11 -9.28 -7.12
CA CYS A 304 -9.24 -10.08 -6.68
C CYS A 304 -10.14 -9.24 -5.78
N CYS A 305 -11.45 -9.29 -5.98
CA CYS A 305 -12.40 -8.59 -5.11
C CYS A 305 -13.72 -9.34 -5.02
N ASP A 306 -14.51 -9.05 -3.99
CA ASP A 306 -15.93 -9.35 -3.98
C ASP A 306 -16.68 -8.31 -4.83
N HIS A 307 -17.92 -8.60 -5.25
CA HIS A 307 -18.73 -7.63 -5.98
C HIS A 307 -19.54 -6.73 -5.06
N VAL A 308 -20.04 -7.27 -3.94
CA VAL A 308 -20.89 -6.52 -2.99
C VAL A 308 -20.05 -5.50 -2.22
N GLY A 309 -20.50 -4.24 -2.17
CA GLY A 309 -19.77 -3.16 -1.49
C GLY A 309 -18.54 -2.65 -2.24
N THR A 310 -17.96 -3.45 -3.15
CA THR A 310 -16.76 -3.12 -3.92
C THR A 310 -17.09 -2.58 -5.31
N LEU A 311 -17.73 -3.38 -6.16
CA LEU A 311 -18.19 -2.98 -7.50
C LEU A 311 -19.57 -2.34 -7.45
N THR A 312 -20.33 -2.66 -6.39
CA THR A 312 -21.62 -2.07 -6.09
C THR A 312 -21.53 -1.14 -4.89
N THR A 313 -22.54 -0.29 -4.69
CA THR A 313 -22.62 0.59 -3.51
C THR A 313 -23.01 -0.16 -2.22
N GLY A 314 -23.31 -1.47 -2.31
CA GLY A 314 -23.90 -2.23 -1.24
C GLY A 314 -25.40 -1.96 -1.06
N ARG A 315 -26.02 -1.14 -1.89
CA ARG A 315 -27.45 -0.79 -1.88
C ARG A 315 -28.17 -1.54 -2.98
N LEU A 316 -29.51 -1.73 -2.78
CA LEU A 316 -30.41 -2.23 -3.80
C LEU A 316 -31.16 -1.05 -4.44
N THR A 317 -31.47 -1.16 -5.72
CA THR A 317 -32.35 -0.26 -6.46
C THR A 317 -33.52 -1.01 -7.01
N VAL A 318 -34.71 -0.38 -7.01
CA VAL A 318 -35.89 -0.89 -7.70
C VAL A 318 -35.68 -0.69 -9.21
N THR A 319 -35.74 -1.77 -9.96
CA THR A 319 -35.55 -1.72 -11.43
C THR A 319 -36.86 -1.87 -12.21
N HIS A 320 -37.80 -2.59 -11.66
CA HIS A 320 -39.10 -2.80 -12.28
C HIS A 320 -40.17 -3.06 -11.23
N VAL A 321 -41.37 -2.58 -11.47
CA VAL A 321 -42.58 -2.85 -10.67
C VAL A 321 -43.71 -3.22 -11.61
N GLU A 322 -44.34 -4.34 -11.36
CA GLU A 322 -45.53 -4.78 -12.07
C GLU A 322 -46.72 -4.83 -11.05
N VAL A 323 -47.72 -3.98 -11.23
CA VAL A 323 -48.91 -3.96 -10.39
C VAL A 323 -49.89 -5.03 -10.88
N LEU A 324 -50.39 -5.85 -9.96
CA LEU A 324 -51.25 -7.00 -10.24
C LEU A 324 -52.71 -6.66 -9.93
N GLY A 325 -53.68 -7.43 -10.44
CA GLY A 325 -55.05 -7.39 -10.05
C GLY A 325 -55.85 -6.13 -10.42
N GLY A 326 -55.29 -5.20 -11.21
CA GLY A 326 -55.96 -3.95 -11.59
C GLY A 326 -56.02 -2.91 -10.47
N HIS A 327 -55.21 -3.05 -9.41
CA HIS A 327 -55.04 -2.06 -8.35
C HIS A 327 -54.51 -0.73 -8.87
N ASP A 328 -54.80 0.34 -8.14
CA ASP A 328 -54.28 1.67 -8.45
C ASP A 328 -52.77 1.71 -8.24
N VAL A 329 -52.04 2.19 -9.24
CA VAL A 329 -50.61 2.24 -9.24
C VAL A 329 -50.06 3.16 -8.15
N ASP A 330 -50.70 4.32 -7.94
CA ASP A 330 -50.28 5.31 -6.96
C ASP A 330 -50.55 4.82 -5.52
N GLU A 331 -51.68 4.10 -5.31
CA GLU A 331 -51.95 3.47 -4.03
C GLU A 331 -50.94 2.39 -3.67
N VAL A 332 -50.61 1.51 -4.61
CA VAL A 332 -49.59 0.46 -4.41
C VAL A 332 -48.18 1.06 -4.19
N ALA A 333 -47.84 2.08 -4.94
CA ALA A 333 -46.55 2.79 -4.76
C ALA A 333 -46.48 3.45 -3.37
N THR A 334 -47.54 4.08 -2.91
CA THR A 334 -47.59 4.70 -1.58
C THR A 334 -47.51 3.65 -0.47
N ALA A 335 -48.20 2.51 -0.63
CA ALA A 335 -48.15 1.39 0.32
C ALA A 335 -46.73 0.78 0.41
N LEU A 336 -46.01 0.60 -0.73
CA LEU A 336 -44.63 0.14 -0.77
C LEU A 336 -43.68 1.11 -0.06
N GLY A 337 -43.83 2.41 -0.30
CA GLY A 337 -43.01 3.42 0.36
C GLY A 337 -43.30 3.52 1.86
N SER A 338 -44.54 3.42 2.27
CA SER A 338 -44.94 3.43 3.68
C SER A 338 -44.45 2.18 4.40
N MET A 339 -44.54 0.99 3.79
CA MET A 339 -43.97 -0.25 4.32
C MET A 339 -42.44 -0.10 4.53
N GLY A 340 -41.72 0.40 3.52
CA GLY A 340 -40.28 0.59 3.61
C GLY A 340 -39.84 1.53 4.72
N ARG A 341 -40.65 2.52 5.11
CA ARG A 341 -40.40 3.48 6.20
C ARG A 341 -40.91 3.02 7.56
N SER A 342 -41.84 2.08 7.60
CA SER A 342 -42.44 1.59 8.85
C SER A 342 -41.71 0.42 9.46
N THR A 343 -40.80 -0.19 8.77
CA THR A 343 -39.97 -1.28 9.30
C THR A 343 -38.90 -0.71 10.23
N SER A 344 -38.77 -1.31 11.39
CA SER A 344 -37.76 -0.95 12.42
C SER A 344 -36.34 -1.44 12.05
N ALA A 345 -36.23 -2.35 11.09
CA ALA A 345 -34.97 -2.87 10.60
C ALA A 345 -34.52 -2.11 9.33
N THR A 346 -33.30 -1.59 9.31
CA THR A 346 -32.65 -0.98 8.14
C THR A 346 -32.21 -2.06 7.16
N ASP A 347 -33.17 -2.88 6.69
CA ASP A 347 -32.88 -3.86 5.64
C ASP A 347 -32.63 -3.15 4.30
N ARG A 348 -31.76 -3.74 3.50
CA ARG A 348 -31.39 -3.21 2.16
C ARG A 348 -32.61 -3.10 1.24
N VAL A 349 -33.55 -4.04 1.33
CA VAL A 349 -34.80 -4.06 0.56
C VAL A 349 -35.70 -2.91 0.97
N ASN A 350 -36.01 -2.81 2.26
CA ASN A 350 -36.88 -1.77 2.80
C ASN A 350 -36.32 -0.37 2.58
N SER A 351 -34.99 -0.22 2.71
CA SER A 351 -34.33 1.03 2.39
C SER A 351 -34.41 1.38 0.89
N ALA A 352 -34.42 0.41 -0.01
CA ALA A 352 -34.60 0.64 -1.44
C ALA A 352 -36.05 1.09 -1.75
N LEU A 353 -37.05 0.45 -1.14
CA LEU A 353 -38.42 0.85 -1.27
C LEU A 353 -38.68 2.26 -0.75
N ALA A 354 -38.20 2.56 0.46
CA ALA A 354 -38.34 3.88 1.09
C ALA A 354 -37.74 5.02 0.25
N ARG A 355 -36.65 4.75 -0.49
CA ARG A 355 -36.02 5.73 -1.38
C ARG A 355 -36.73 5.89 -2.71
N HIS A 356 -37.32 4.81 -3.22
CA HIS A 356 -37.89 4.81 -4.56
C HIS A 356 -39.33 5.27 -4.59
N PHE A 357 -40.14 4.89 -3.56
CA PHE A 357 -41.59 5.13 -3.53
C PHE A 357 -41.95 6.28 -2.58
N PRO A 358 -43.06 7.03 -2.88
CA PRO A 358 -43.64 7.97 -1.96
C PRO A 358 -44.28 7.24 -0.78
N GLY A 359 -44.66 7.97 0.28
CA GLY A 359 -45.36 7.46 1.46
C GLY A 359 -44.72 7.93 2.75
N GLU A 360 -45.44 7.83 3.86
CA GLU A 360 -44.93 8.18 5.19
C GLU A 360 -44.90 6.93 6.08
N ALA A 361 -44.04 6.95 7.11
CA ALA A 361 -44.07 5.89 8.11
C ALA A 361 -45.41 5.87 8.81
N VAL A 362 -46.01 4.69 8.93
CA VAL A 362 -47.33 4.58 9.53
C VAL A 362 -47.22 4.65 11.06
N PRO A 363 -47.84 5.64 11.73
CA PRO A 363 -47.82 5.74 13.17
C PRO A 363 -48.43 4.50 13.83
N GLY A 364 -47.69 3.83 14.73
CA GLY A 364 -48.18 2.63 15.42
C GLY A 364 -48.09 1.34 14.59
N GLY A 365 -47.39 1.34 13.44
CA GLY A 365 -47.17 0.13 12.68
C GLY A 365 -46.31 -0.87 13.47
N GLU A 366 -46.79 -2.10 13.62
CA GLU A 366 -46.06 -3.20 14.23
C GLU A 366 -45.23 -3.92 13.16
N ASP A 367 -43.90 -3.89 13.30
CA ASP A 367 -43.01 -4.70 12.48
C ASP A 367 -43.06 -6.16 12.94
N MET A 368 -43.64 -7.00 12.10
CA MET A 368 -43.70 -8.45 12.34
C MET A 368 -42.41 -9.09 11.87
N ARG A 369 -41.47 -9.28 12.80
CA ARG A 369 -40.17 -9.86 12.48
C ARG A 369 -40.27 -11.35 12.19
N PHE A 370 -39.89 -11.73 11.01
CA PHE A 370 -39.59 -13.12 10.67
C PHE A 370 -38.08 -13.27 10.79
N GLY A 371 -37.60 -14.42 11.25
CA GLY A 371 -36.14 -14.68 11.30
C GLY A 371 -35.49 -14.42 9.94
N SER A 372 -34.23 -14.04 9.92
CA SER A 372 -33.45 -13.72 8.69
C SER A 372 -33.50 -14.80 7.60
N SER A 373 -33.77 -16.05 7.99
CA SER A 373 -33.92 -17.20 7.09
C SER A 373 -35.30 -17.27 6.39
N SER A 374 -36.27 -16.42 6.74
CA SER A 374 -37.64 -16.52 6.23
C SER A 374 -37.90 -15.82 4.90
N GLU A 375 -36.93 -15.06 4.35
CA GLU A 375 -37.00 -14.33 3.08
C GLU A 375 -38.29 -13.48 2.91
N ARG A 376 -38.91 -13.07 4.00
CA ARG A 376 -40.14 -12.27 4.04
C ARG A 376 -40.12 -11.23 5.18
N SER A 377 -40.77 -10.10 4.95
CA SER A 377 -41.04 -9.07 5.95
C SER A 377 -42.53 -8.69 5.94
N ALA A 378 -43.08 -8.29 7.07
CA ALA A 378 -44.45 -7.81 7.14
C ALA A 378 -44.59 -6.63 8.11
N VAL A 379 -45.50 -5.72 7.78
CA VAL A 379 -45.86 -4.56 8.60
C VAL A 379 -47.37 -4.56 8.81
N ARG A 380 -47.79 -4.54 10.04
CA ARG A 380 -49.21 -4.43 10.42
C ARG A 380 -49.56 -2.97 10.68
N THR A 381 -50.64 -2.48 10.02
CA THR A 381 -51.11 -1.10 10.15
C THR A 381 -52.60 -1.13 10.37
N GLY A 382 -53.06 -1.08 11.63
CA GLY A 382 -54.49 -1.23 11.97
C GLY A 382 -55.05 -2.56 11.47
N ASP A 383 -56.00 -2.51 10.53
CA ASP A 383 -56.70 -3.69 9.98
C ASP A 383 -55.97 -4.28 8.74
N VAL A 384 -54.89 -3.69 8.29
CA VAL A 384 -54.18 -4.14 7.08
C VAL A 384 -52.77 -4.63 7.46
N THR A 385 -52.39 -5.83 6.99
CA THR A 385 -51.03 -6.34 7.09
C THR A 385 -50.44 -6.45 5.70
N TRP A 386 -49.40 -5.64 5.45
CA TRP A 386 -48.62 -5.74 4.23
C TRP A 386 -47.48 -6.75 4.40
N VAL A 387 -47.29 -7.57 3.39
CA VAL A 387 -46.25 -8.62 3.36
C VAL A 387 -45.44 -8.47 2.10
N LEU A 388 -44.14 -8.57 2.26
CA LEU A 388 -43.17 -8.59 1.16
C LEU A 388 -42.30 -9.83 1.32
N GLY A 389 -42.13 -10.62 0.27
CA GLY A 389 -41.33 -11.83 0.34
C GLY A 389 -41.01 -12.40 -1.04
N THR A 390 -40.08 -13.37 -1.08
CA THR A 390 -39.85 -14.10 -2.32
C THR A 390 -41.06 -14.90 -2.75
N PRO A 391 -41.30 -15.14 -4.05
CA PRO A 391 -42.42 -15.96 -4.53
C PRO A 391 -42.44 -17.32 -3.85
N GLU A 392 -41.31 -17.93 -3.57
CA GLU A 392 -41.17 -19.23 -2.92
C GLU A 392 -41.57 -19.18 -1.46
N ALA A 393 -41.20 -18.15 -0.73
CA ALA A 393 -41.53 -17.96 0.68
C ALA A 393 -43.00 -17.69 0.91
N LEU A 394 -43.71 -17.15 -0.09
CA LEU A 394 -45.12 -16.81 -0.02
C LEU A 394 -46.05 -17.79 -0.77
N ALA A 395 -45.51 -18.78 -1.50
CA ALA A 395 -46.25 -19.69 -2.37
C ALA A 395 -47.44 -20.39 -1.69
N GLY A 396 -47.31 -20.78 -0.41
CA GLY A 396 -48.34 -21.46 0.35
C GLY A 396 -49.54 -20.58 0.77
N GLN A 397 -49.40 -19.24 0.68
CA GLN A 397 -50.36 -18.27 1.19
C GLN A 397 -51.01 -17.40 0.08
N LEU A 398 -50.43 -17.41 -1.13
CA LEU A 398 -50.95 -16.77 -2.31
C LEU A 398 -52.09 -17.64 -2.87
N GLY A 399 -53.34 -17.44 -2.38
CA GLY A 399 -54.51 -18.26 -2.68
C GLY A 399 -54.75 -18.45 -4.18
N GLY A 400 -54.63 -19.69 -4.68
CA GLY A 400 -55.01 -20.12 -6.05
C GLY A 400 -54.20 -19.53 -7.21
N HIS A 401 -53.29 -18.64 -6.98
CA HIS A 401 -52.42 -18.00 -7.97
C HIS A 401 -50.91 -18.38 -7.80
N GLY A 402 -50.69 -19.47 -7.07
CA GLY A 402 -49.34 -20.02 -6.89
C GLY A 402 -48.84 -20.69 -8.18
N PRO A 403 -47.49 -20.78 -8.36
CA PRO A 403 -46.94 -21.47 -9.49
C PRO A 403 -47.41 -22.93 -9.45
N THR A 404 -48.10 -23.39 -10.48
CA THR A 404 -48.30 -24.82 -10.73
C THR A 404 -46.91 -25.46 -10.79
N THR A 405 -46.70 -26.44 -9.92
CA THR A 405 -45.51 -27.30 -9.86
C THR A 405 -45.36 -28.10 -11.16
N GLY A 406 -44.88 -27.43 -12.19
CA GLY A 406 -44.37 -28.07 -13.38
C GLY A 406 -42.85 -27.93 -13.29
N SER A 407 -42.14 -29.06 -13.18
CA SER A 407 -40.70 -29.11 -13.27
C SER A 407 -40.27 -28.45 -14.58
N ILE A 408 -39.71 -27.23 -14.52
CA ILE A 408 -39.15 -26.55 -15.67
C ILE A 408 -37.73 -27.08 -15.84
N THR A 409 -37.59 -28.09 -16.70
CA THR A 409 -36.31 -28.44 -17.32
C THR A 409 -36.02 -27.30 -18.28
N LEU A 410 -35.06 -26.43 -17.92
CA LEU A 410 -34.53 -25.38 -18.80
C LEU A 410 -33.79 -26.06 -19.95
N SER A 411 -34.42 -26.14 -21.10
CA SER A 411 -33.80 -26.49 -22.36
C SER A 411 -32.89 -25.30 -22.76
N ALA A 412 -31.61 -25.60 -23.06
CA ALA A 412 -30.58 -24.65 -23.50
C ALA A 412 -30.84 -23.96 -24.85
N ALA A 413 -32.03 -24.03 -25.41
CA ALA A 413 -32.35 -23.57 -26.76
C ALA A 413 -32.92 -22.15 -26.87
N SER A 414 -33.22 -21.46 -25.73
CA SER A 414 -33.85 -20.12 -25.79
C SER A 414 -32.85 -18.93 -25.61
N ALA A 415 -31.57 -19.21 -25.48
CA ALA A 415 -30.58 -18.12 -25.28
C ALA A 415 -30.05 -17.44 -26.57
N THR A 416 -30.49 -17.93 -27.76
CA THR A 416 -29.91 -17.47 -29.04
C THR A 416 -30.76 -16.46 -29.84
N ALA A 417 -31.88 -16.00 -29.32
CA ALA A 417 -32.82 -15.18 -30.10
C ALA A 417 -32.84 -13.67 -29.80
N LEU A 418 -31.95 -13.14 -28.98
CA LEU A 418 -31.87 -11.68 -28.63
C LEU A 418 -30.56 -10.97 -29.02
N SER A 419 -29.81 -11.52 -29.98
CA SER A 419 -28.61 -10.88 -30.50
C SER A 419 -28.75 -10.52 -31.99
N ALA A 420 -29.73 -9.71 -32.34
CA ALA A 420 -29.77 -9.08 -33.67
C ALA A 420 -30.64 -7.81 -33.66
N ALA A 421 -30.05 -6.68 -33.34
CA ALA A 421 -30.50 -5.39 -33.81
C ALA A 421 -29.30 -4.48 -34.10
N PRO A 422 -29.22 -3.86 -35.29
CA PRO A 422 -28.02 -3.17 -35.74
C PRO A 422 -27.88 -1.77 -35.10
N ALA A 423 -26.62 -1.44 -34.76
CA ALA A 423 -26.23 -0.10 -34.32
C ALA A 423 -26.34 0.90 -35.51
N THR A 424 -27.17 1.92 -35.36
CA THR A 424 -27.13 3.13 -36.18
C THR A 424 -26.48 4.26 -35.39
N SER A 425 -25.44 4.78 -35.98
CA SER A 425 -24.66 5.93 -35.56
C SER A 425 -25.50 7.19 -35.39
N LEU A 426 -25.28 7.94 -34.29
CA LEU A 426 -25.61 9.38 -34.27
C LEU A 426 -24.56 10.17 -33.50
N SER A 427 -24.11 11.18 -34.20
CA SER A 427 -23.14 12.21 -33.97
C SER A 427 -23.37 13.05 -32.70
N ALA A 428 -22.25 13.60 -32.22
CA ALA A 428 -22.07 14.44 -31.07
C ALA A 428 -22.82 15.79 -31.07
N ALA A 429 -23.24 16.22 -29.87
CA ALA A 429 -23.25 17.64 -29.42
C ALA A 429 -23.48 17.70 -27.88
N PRO A 430 -23.07 18.82 -27.19
CA PRO A 430 -22.54 18.73 -25.85
C PRO A 430 -23.55 18.92 -24.70
N ALA A 431 -23.11 18.43 -23.54
CA ALA A 431 -23.79 18.44 -22.27
C ALA A 431 -24.02 19.82 -21.66
N THR A 432 -25.16 19.99 -21.05
CA THR A 432 -25.37 20.65 -19.74
C THR A 432 -26.81 20.41 -19.30
N ALA A 433 -27.01 19.61 -18.27
CA ALA A 433 -28.13 19.79 -17.34
C ALA A 433 -28.04 18.77 -16.18
N LEU A 434 -28.20 19.27 -15.00
CA LEU A 434 -28.27 18.59 -13.71
C LEU A 434 -29.27 17.42 -13.70
N GLY A 435 -28.90 16.41 -12.92
CA GLY A 435 -29.55 15.13 -12.76
C GLY A 435 -31.04 15.16 -12.46
N ALA A 436 -31.74 14.40 -13.27
CA ALA A 436 -32.98 13.77 -12.91
C ALA A 436 -32.74 12.25 -12.92
N ALA A 437 -33.09 11.57 -11.84
CA ALA A 437 -33.11 10.11 -11.80
C ALA A 437 -33.94 9.57 -12.97
N PRO A 438 -33.55 8.44 -13.60
CA PRO A 438 -34.30 7.88 -14.70
C PRO A 438 -35.72 7.51 -14.22
N ALA A 439 -36.74 8.09 -14.85
CA ALA A 439 -38.12 7.75 -14.58
C ALA A 439 -38.38 6.27 -14.87
N THR A 440 -38.71 5.54 -13.84
CA THR A 440 -39.13 4.13 -13.94
C THR A 440 -40.39 4.06 -14.77
N ARG A 441 -40.40 3.32 -15.86
CA ARG A 441 -41.55 3.17 -16.72
C ARG A 441 -42.56 2.24 -16.02
N VAL A 442 -43.63 2.80 -15.52
CA VAL A 442 -44.81 2.06 -15.07
C VAL A 442 -45.63 1.70 -16.31
N THR A 443 -45.73 0.43 -16.66
CA THR A 443 -46.51 -0.04 -17.81
C THR A 443 -47.88 -0.54 -17.34
N HIS A 444 -48.95 -0.03 -17.96
CA HIS A 444 -50.31 -0.61 -17.81
C HIS A 444 -50.39 -1.86 -18.66
N PRO A 445 -50.89 -2.99 -18.13
CA PRO A 445 -51.15 -4.18 -18.92
C PRO A 445 -52.45 -4.05 -19.71
N ALA A 446 -52.36 -4.24 -21.04
CA ALA A 446 -53.54 -4.50 -21.85
C ALA A 446 -53.87 -5.99 -21.78
N THR A 447 -54.98 -6.31 -21.18
CA THR A 447 -55.67 -7.63 -21.06
C THR A 447 -55.02 -8.68 -20.14
N PRO A 448 -55.81 -9.33 -19.27
CA PRO A 448 -55.30 -10.29 -18.29
C PRO A 448 -55.03 -11.64 -18.95
N ARG A 449 -53.77 -11.94 -19.20
CA ARG A 449 -53.32 -13.30 -19.43
C ARG A 449 -52.44 -13.64 -18.22
N ALA A 450 -52.86 -14.60 -17.43
CA ALA A 450 -52.11 -15.13 -16.30
C ALA A 450 -50.72 -15.52 -16.76
N ALA A 451 -49.74 -14.61 -16.59
CA ALA A 451 -48.35 -14.92 -16.78
C ALA A 451 -47.78 -15.43 -15.44
N PRO A 452 -47.13 -16.58 -15.40
CA PRO A 452 -46.48 -17.06 -14.18
C PRO A 452 -45.39 -16.04 -13.78
N PHE A 453 -45.11 -15.90 -12.47
CA PHE A 453 -44.02 -15.11 -11.90
C PHE A 453 -42.72 -15.56 -12.56
N THR A 454 -42.31 -14.89 -13.63
CA THR A 454 -41.13 -15.28 -14.43
C THR A 454 -39.89 -14.78 -13.72
N ASN A 455 -38.91 -15.67 -13.56
CA ASN A 455 -37.62 -15.31 -13.07
C ASN A 455 -37.01 -14.24 -14.02
N PRO A 456 -36.72 -13.01 -13.59
CA PRO A 456 -36.31 -11.90 -14.45
C PRO A 456 -34.88 -12.02 -14.96
N GLY A 457 -34.27 -13.15 -14.80
CA GLY A 457 -32.89 -13.44 -15.16
C GLY A 457 -31.89 -13.27 -14.00
N PRO A 458 -30.71 -13.77 -14.16
CA PRO A 458 -29.67 -13.78 -13.13
C PRO A 458 -29.31 -12.34 -12.71
N GLY A 459 -29.04 -12.13 -11.42
CA GLY A 459 -28.62 -10.82 -10.85
C GLY A 459 -29.76 -9.89 -10.47
N ARG A 460 -31.00 -10.36 -10.49
CA ARG A 460 -32.17 -9.60 -10.04
C ARG A 460 -32.91 -10.38 -8.95
N ARG A 461 -33.38 -9.65 -7.91
CA ARG A 461 -34.21 -10.20 -6.87
C ARG A 461 -35.67 -9.85 -7.14
N VAL A 462 -36.54 -10.86 -7.18
CA VAL A 462 -37.99 -10.68 -7.34
C VAL A 462 -38.64 -10.85 -5.99
N LEU A 463 -39.47 -9.90 -5.63
CA LEU A 463 -40.30 -9.94 -4.42
C LEU A 463 -41.73 -9.71 -4.78
N VAL A 464 -42.63 -10.42 -4.11
CA VAL A 464 -44.06 -10.22 -4.20
C VAL A 464 -44.49 -9.36 -3.03
N PHE A 465 -45.17 -8.25 -3.34
CA PHE A 465 -45.85 -7.40 -2.37
C PHE A 465 -47.30 -7.79 -2.31
N ALA A 466 -47.79 -8.13 -1.13
CA ALA A 466 -49.13 -8.64 -0.92
C ALA A 466 -49.79 -8.03 0.31
N ARG A 467 -51.13 -8.10 0.35
CA ARG A 467 -51.96 -7.72 1.47
C ARG A 467 -52.58 -8.96 2.09
N ALA A 468 -52.54 -9.05 3.43
CA ALA A 468 -53.26 -10.11 4.13
C ALA A 468 -54.78 -9.88 4.08
N VAL A 469 -55.54 -10.92 3.70
CA VAL A 469 -56.99 -10.89 3.68
C VAL A 469 -57.48 -11.47 5.02
N GLU A 470 -57.84 -10.59 5.97
CA GLU A 470 -58.42 -11.03 7.23
C GLU A 470 -59.93 -11.26 7.03
N PRO A 471 -60.51 -12.40 7.50
CA PRO A 471 -61.95 -12.59 7.51
C PRO A 471 -62.59 -11.60 8.49
N ALA A 472 -63.59 -10.85 8.04
CA ALA A 472 -64.36 -9.91 8.87
C ALA A 472 -64.94 -10.60 10.12
N GLY A 473 -64.44 -10.23 11.32
CA GLY A 473 -65.03 -10.66 12.58
C GLY A 473 -64.23 -11.54 13.51
N THR A 474 -62.95 -11.82 13.22
CA THR A 474 -62.07 -12.52 14.18
C THR A 474 -61.36 -11.53 15.08
N PRO A 475 -61.53 -11.60 16.44
CA PRO A 475 -60.68 -10.75 17.31
C PRO A 475 -59.22 -11.17 17.14
N ALA A 476 -58.36 -10.16 17.04
CA ALA A 476 -56.91 -10.28 16.88
C ALA A 476 -56.26 -11.19 17.94
N ALA A 477 -56.46 -12.48 17.84
CA ALA A 477 -55.59 -13.44 18.53
C ALA A 477 -54.20 -13.34 17.94
N ARG A 478 -53.22 -13.04 18.80
CA ARG A 478 -51.77 -13.00 18.51
C ARG A 478 -51.41 -14.01 17.43
N ALA A 479 -51.38 -13.56 16.18
CA ALA A 479 -50.86 -14.36 15.10
C ALA A 479 -49.36 -14.55 15.40
N SER A 480 -49.00 -15.74 15.85
CA SER A 480 -47.65 -16.19 15.89
C SER A 480 -47.06 -15.96 14.50
N ALA A 481 -45.83 -15.46 14.41
CA ALA A 481 -45.10 -15.23 13.16
C ALA A 481 -45.08 -16.43 12.18
N ALA A 482 -45.61 -17.57 12.57
CA ALA A 482 -45.65 -18.82 11.80
C ALA A 482 -46.87 -18.98 10.87
N ALA A 483 -47.98 -18.24 11.05
CA ALA A 483 -49.21 -18.44 10.27
C ALA A 483 -49.77 -17.09 9.80
N LEU A 484 -49.36 -16.63 8.62
CA LEU A 484 -50.00 -15.54 7.90
C LEU A 484 -51.32 -16.08 7.26
N PRO A 485 -52.40 -15.27 7.21
CA PRO A 485 -53.61 -15.60 6.49
C PRO A 485 -53.38 -15.63 4.97
N ALA A 486 -54.42 -15.92 4.20
CA ALA A 486 -54.40 -15.86 2.75
C ALA A 486 -53.94 -14.48 2.28
N LEU A 487 -53.04 -14.42 1.31
CA LEU A 487 -52.45 -13.19 0.80
C LEU A 487 -53.02 -12.84 -0.57
N GLU A 488 -53.41 -11.60 -0.74
CA GLU A 488 -53.73 -11.00 -2.03
C GLU A 488 -52.53 -10.31 -2.63
N PRO A 489 -51.96 -10.78 -3.78
CA PRO A 489 -50.80 -10.17 -4.39
C PRO A 489 -51.18 -8.83 -5.04
N LEU A 490 -50.46 -7.77 -4.67
CA LEU A 490 -50.64 -6.39 -5.17
C LEU A 490 -49.65 -6.01 -6.24
N ALA A 491 -48.37 -6.40 -6.08
CA ALA A 491 -47.35 -6.09 -7.04
C ALA A 491 -46.16 -7.07 -7.00
N VAL A 492 -45.43 -7.14 -8.10
CA VAL A 492 -44.11 -7.76 -8.19
C VAL A 492 -43.07 -6.67 -8.29
N VAL A 493 -42.11 -6.68 -7.36
CA VAL A 493 -41.03 -5.72 -7.28
C VAL A 493 -39.71 -6.40 -7.64
N THR A 494 -39.00 -5.88 -8.64
CA THR A 494 -37.70 -6.38 -9.04
C THR A 494 -36.63 -5.42 -8.58
N LEU A 495 -35.67 -5.94 -7.85
CA LEU A 495 -34.53 -5.22 -7.30
C LEU A 495 -33.22 -5.71 -7.93
N ALA A 496 -32.26 -4.82 -8.04
CA ALA A 496 -30.88 -5.15 -8.45
C ALA A 496 -29.87 -4.38 -7.60
N ASP A 497 -28.65 -4.91 -7.51
CA ASP A 497 -27.56 -4.18 -6.87
C ASP A 497 -27.21 -2.92 -7.66
N GLU A 498 -27.06 -1.80 -6.93
CA GLU A 498 -26.67 -0.51 -7.48
C GLU A 498 -25.16 -0.51 -7.77
N LEU A 499 -24.80 -0.40 -9.05
CA LEU A 499 -23.43 -0.31 -9.48
C LEU A 499 -22.84 1.06 -9.13
N ARG A 500 -21.55 1.07 -8.75
CA ARG A 500 -20.82 2.34 -8.64
C ARG A 500 -20.67 2.97 -10.01
N SER A 501 -20.89 4.26 -10.12
CA SER A 501 -20.86 4.99 -11.41
C SER A 501 -19.49 4.90 -12.12
N GLU A 502 -18.41 4.83 -11.36
CA GLU A 502 -17.05 4.75 -11.84
C GLU A 502 -16.53 3.32 -12.09
N ALA A 503 -17.32 2.28 -11.74
CA ALA A 503 -16.83 0.90 -11.76
C ALA A 503 -16.43 0.43 -13.17
N ALA A 504 -17.30 0.66 -14.17
CA ALA A 504 -17.05 0.24 -15.55
C ALA A 504 -15.80 0.93 -16.14
N ASP A 505 -15.68 2.25 -15.97
CA ASP A 505 -14.51 3.03 -16.44
C ASP A 505 -13.22 2.60 -15.71
N THR A 506 -13.32 2.32 -14.41
CA THR A 506 -12.17 1.83 -13.63
C THR A 506 -11.69 0.46 -14.13
N ILE A 507 -12.61 -0.46 -14.41
CA ILE A 507 -12.30 -1.79 -14.94
C ILE A 507 -11.65 -1.68 -16.33
N ALA A 508 -12.20 -0.84 -17.21
CA ALA A 508 -11.63 -0.60 -18.54
C ALA A 508 -10.18 -0.10 -18.46
N ARG A 509 -9.93 0.91 -17.62
CA ARG A 509 -8.57 1.43 -17.39
C ARG A 509 -7.62 0.42 -16.74
N MET A 510 -8.11 -0.46 -15.86
CA MET A 510 -7.30 -1.56 -15.30
C MET A 510 -6.89 -2.54 -16.40
N SER A 511 -7.82 -2.92 -17.25
CA SER A 511 -7.54 -3.80 -18.40
C SER A 511 -6.52 -3.20 -19.36
N GLU A 512 -6.67 -1.91 -19.74
CA GLU A 512 -5.70 -1.18 -20.56
C GLU A 512 -4.30 -1.12 -19.93
N ALA A 513 -4.25 -1.04 -18.57
CA ALA A 513 -2.99 -1.04 -17.83
C ALA A 513 -2.40 -2.46 -17.63
N GLY A 514 -3.03 -3.50 -18.20
CA GLY A 514 -2.61 -4.91 -18.07
C GLY A 514 -2.83 -5.48 -16.67
N VAL A 515 -3.88 -5.02 -15.96
CA VAL A 515 -4.30 -5.56 -14.66
C VAL A 515 -5.58 -6.33 -14.85
N ALA A 516 -5.53 -7.64 -14.58
CA ALA A 516 -6.70 -8.50 -14.64
C ALA A 516 -7.55 -8.34 -13.37
N LEU A 517 -8.87 -8.26 -13.52
CA LEU A 517 -9.82 -8.31 -12.42
C LEU A 517 -10.39 -9.72 -12.30
N LYS A 518 -10.47 -10.26 -11.09
CA LYS A 518 -11.18 -11.51 -10.77
C LYS A 518 -12.20 -11.26 -9.66
N ILE A 519 -13.44 -11.66 -9.89
CA ILE A 519 -14.53 -11.51 -8.91
C ILE A 519 -14.67 -12.82 -8.17
N LEU A 520 -14.48 -12.79 -6.85
CA LEU A 520 -14.57 -13.93 -5.93
C LEU A 520 -15.77 -13.70 -5.01
N SER A 521 -16.93 -14.24 -5.36
CA SER A 521 -18.18 -14.00 -4.64
C SER A 521 -18.74 -15.25 -3.98
N ARG A 522 -19.51 -15.07 -2.93
CA ARG A 522 -20.32 -16.14 -2.33
C ARG A 522 -21.63 -16.37 -3.07
N ASP A 523 -22.07 -15.41 -3.88
CA ASP A 523 -23.30 -15.50 -4.64
C ASP A 523 -23.18 -16.49 -5.79
N ASP A 524 -24.36 -16.85 -6.34
CA ASP A 524 -24.45 -17.76 -7.48
C ASP A 524 -23.62 -17.27 -8.68
N PRO A 525 -22.86 -18.15 -9.33
CA PRO A 525 -21.99 -17.78 -10.46
C PRO A 525 -22.71 -17.06 -11.59
N GLY A 526 -23.97 -17.45 -11.89
CA GLY A 526 -24.77 -16.84 -12.95
C GLY A 526 -25.15 -15.38 -12.60
N THR A 527 -25.49 -15.13 -11.33
CA THR A 527 -25.79 -13.80 -10.82
C THR A 527 -24.60 -12.87 -10.94
N VAL A 528 -23.42 -13.34 -10.53
CA VAL A 528 -22.18 -12.55 -10.57
C VAL A 528 -21.75 -12.32 -12.02
N ALA A 529 -21.91 -13.31 -12.91
CA ALA A 529 -21.60 -13.16 -14.34
C ALA A 529 -22.50 -12.12 -15.03
N ALA A 530 -23.77 -12.08 -14.69
CA ALA A 530 -24.69 -11.05 -15.22
C ALA A 530 -24.26 -9.63 -14.78
N LEU A 531 -23.79 -9.47 -13.56
CA LEU A 531 -23.24 -8.21 -13.06
C LEU A 531 -21.94 -7.86 -13.77
N ALA A 532 -21.04 -8.82 -13.96
CA ALA A 532 -19.78 -8.64 -14.67
C ALA A 532 -19.99 -8.19 -16.12
N ALA A 533 -20.97 -8.77 -16.80
CA ALA A 533 -21.36 -8.37 -18.17
C ALA A 533 -21.84 -6.91 -18.23
N ARG A 534 -22.60 -6.44 -17.23
CA ARG A 534 -23.04 -5.04 -17.11
C ARG A 534 -21.85 -4.08 -16.92
N LEU A 535 -20.73 -4.57 -16.37
CA LEU A 535 -19.51 -3.82 -16.16
C LEU A 535 -18.55 -3.87 -17.35
N GLY A 536 -18.94 -4.54 -18.46
CA GLY A 536 -18.12 -4.66 -19.67
C GLY A 536 -16.94 -5.64 -19.53
N LEU A 537 -16.98 -6.53 -18.54
CA LEU A 537 -16.00 -7.60 -18.45
C LEU A 537 -16.28 -8.63 -19.57
N PRO A 538 -15.20 -9.21 -20.17
CA PRO A 538 -15.36 -10.16 -21.25
C PRO A 538 -16.23 -11.36 -20.84
N ASP A 539 -16.97 -11.92 -21.79
CA ASP A 539 -17.77 -13.13 -21.60
C ASP A 539 -16.86 -14.27 -21.13
N SER A 540 -16.79 -14.45 -19.84
CA SER A 540 -16.09 -15.58 -19.23
C SER A 540 -17.13 -16.58 -18.75
N THR A 541 -16.88 -17.86 -18.98
CA THR A 541 -17.69 -18.92 -18.39
C THR A 541 -17.56 -18.82 -16.88
N PRO A 542 -18.64 -18.52 -16.13
CA PRO A 542 -18.56 -18.43 -14.69
C PRO A 542 -18.20 -19.79 -14.11
N VAL A 543 -17.34 -19.79 -13.10
CA VAL A 543 -16.89 -21.02 -12.43
C VAL A 543 -17.56 -21.13 -11.07
N ASP A 544 -18.18 -22.27 -10.81
CA ASP A 544 -18.69 -22.63 -9.49
C ASP A 544 -17.52 -23.13 -8.62
N ALA A 545 -17.25 -22.41 -7.53
CA ALA A 545 -16.15 -22.77 -6.65
C ALA A 545 -16.38 -24.09 -5.91
N ARG A 546 -17.63 -24.56 -5.79
CA ARG A 546 -17.94 -25.91 -5.24
C ARG A 546 -17.26 -27.02 -6.05
N ASP A 547 -17.11 -26.86 -7.36
CA ASP A 547 -16.38 -27.79 -8.24
C ASP A 547 -14.87 -27.78 -7.99
N LEU A 548 -14.34 -26.69 -7.43
CA LEU A 548 -12.91 -26.52 -7.15
C LEU A 548 -12.50 -27.05 -5.76
N ARG A 549 -13.45 -27.29 -4.85
CA ARG A 549 -13.19 -27.59 -3.44
C ARG A 549 -12.27 -28.80 -3.24
N ARG A 550 -12.46 -29.87 -4.04
CA ARG A 550 -11.73 -31.13 -3.91
C ARG A 550 -10.56 -31.29 -4.87
N LEU A 551 -10.28 -30.29 -5.72
CA LEU A 551 -9.21 -30.38 -6.69
C LEU A 551 -7.84 -30.33 -5.99
N PRO A 552 -6.86 -31.15 -6.43
CA PRO A 552 -5.46 -30.98 -6.05
C PRO A 552 -4.94 -29.61 -6.51
N ASP A 553 -3.94 -29.08 -5.83
CA ASP A 553 -3.42 -27.72 -6.11
C ASP A 553 -2.95 -27.52 -7.56
N ALA A 554 -2.35 -28.53 -8.19
CA ALA A 554 -1.92 -28.45 -9.60
C ALA A 554 -3.10 -28.30 -10.58
N GLU A 555 -4.22 -28.99 -10.33
CA GLU A 555 -5.44 -28.86 -11.15
C GLU A 555 -6.16 -27.54 -10.86
N LEU A 556 -6.19 -27.12 -9.60
CA LEU A 556 -6.70 -25.82 -9.20
C LEU A 556 -5.92 -24.70 -9.90
N ASP A 557 -4.59 -24.77 -9.90
CA ASP A 557 -3.73 -23.79 -10.56
C ASP A 557 -4.04 -23.70 -12.07
N ALA A 558 -4.20 -24.84 -12.75
CA ALA A 558 -4.57 -24.88 -14.16
C ALA A 558 -5.97 -24.31 -14.45
N ARG A 559 -6.93 -24.51 -13.54
CA ARG A 559 -8.32 -24.06 -13.69
C ARG A 559 -8.46 -22.57 -13.43
N VAL A 560 -7.79 -22.07 -12.38
CA VAL A 560 -7.80 -20.64 -11.99
C VAL A 560 -7.02 -19.77 -12.99
N ALA A 561 -5.98 -20.32 -13.65
CA ALA A 561 -5.20 -19.61 -14.66
C ALA A 561 -5.97 -19.35 -15.94
N ARG A 562 -6.84 -20.31 -16.33
CA ARG A 562 -7.49 -20.36 -17.64
C ARG A 562 -8.65 -19.43 -17.77
N ASP A 563 -8.89 -18.35 -17.37
CA ASP A 563 -9.97 -17.45 -17.83
C ASP A 563 -11.15 -17.24 -16.86
N ALA A 564 -11.09 -17.76 -15.63
CA ALA A 564 -12.14 -17.50 -14.68
C ALA A 564 -12.06 -16.04 -14.20
N VAL A 565 -12.78 -15.14 -14.86
CA VAL A 565 -12.99 -13.75 -14.40
C VAL A 565 -13.97 -13.75 -13.22
N VAL A 566 -14.97 -14.65 -13.25
CA VAL A 566 -16.03 -14.78 -12.26
C VAL A 566 -15.99 -16.14 -11.60
N LEU A 567 -15.84 -16.16 -10.27
CA LEU A 567 -15.99 -17.35 -9.44
C LEU A 567 -17.11 -17.07 -8.42
N GLY A 568 -18.14 -17.89 -8.46
CA GLY A 568 -19.28 -17.84 -7.53
C GLY A 568 -19.24 -18.97 -6.51
N ASN A 569 -20.07 -18.90 -5.48
CA ASN A 569 -20.14 -19.88 -4.37
C ASN A 569 -18.78 -20.08 -3.66
N VAL A 570 -17.95 -19.02 -3.59
CA VAL A 570 -16.61 -19.07 -3.00
C VAL A 570 -16.71 -18.94 -1.48
N ASP A 571 -16.30 -19.96 -0.75
CA ASP A 571 -16.15 -19.88 0.70
C ASP A 571 -14.81 -19.25 1.13
N PRO A 572 -14.64 -18.84 2.40
CA PRO A 572 -13.43 -18.16 2.86
C PRO A 572 -12.13 -18.99 2.66
N GLU A 573 -12.18 -20.30 2.85
CA GLU A 573 -11.04 -21.18 2.66
C GLU A 573 -10.66 -21.31 1.18
N GLN A 574 -11.67 -21.41 0.31
CA GLN A 574 -11.45 -21.42 -1.13
C GLN A 574 -10.90 -20.10 -1.64
N LYS A 575 -11.35 -18.96 -1.07
CA LYS A 575 -10.82 -17.63 -1.40
C LYS A 575 -9.31 -17.56 -1.14
N GLU A 576 -8.86 -18.05 0.02
CA GLU A 576 -7.44 -18.19 0.35
C GLU A 576 -6.69 -19.08 -0.66
N ARG A 577 -7.22 -20.28 -0.95
CA ARG A 577 -6.59 -21.23 -1.88
C ARG A 577 -6.49 -20.68 -3.31
N ILE A 578 -7.48 -19.94 -3.79
CA ILE A 578 -7.48 -19.30 -5.11
C ILE A 578 -6.39 -18.22 -5.17
N VAL A 579 -6.32 -17.35 -4.17
CA VAL A 579 -5.30 -16.29 -4.08
C VAL A 579 -3.89 -16.89 -4.01
N ALA A 580 -3.68 -17.92 -3.18
CA ALA A 580 -2.42 -18.63 -3.08
C ALA A 580 -2.04 -19.34 -4.40
N SER A 581 -3.01 -19.91 -5.11
CA SER A 581 -2.85 -20.53 -6.44
C SER A 581 -2.31 -19.52 -7.46
N LEU A 582 -2.90 -18.32 -7.54
CA LEU A 582 -2.41 -17.25 -8.41
C LEU A 582 -0.97 -16.84 -8.06
N GLY A 583 -0.65 -16.77 -6.75
CA GLY A 583 0.71 -16.50 -6.27
C GLY A 583 1.73 -17.57 -6.71
N ARG A 584 1.38 -18.86 -6.61
CA ARG A 584 2.24 -19.99 -7.09
C ARG A 584 2.51 -19.91 -8.59
N GLN A 585 1.58 -19.38 -9.37
CA GLN A 585 1.73 -19.15 -10.81
C GLN A 585 2.60 -17.93 -11.15
N GLY A 586 3.20 -17.27 -10.16
CA GLY A 586 4.03 -16.07 -10.33
C GLY A 586 3.24 -14.77 -10.53
N ARG A 587 1.91 -14.79 -10.30
CA ARG A 587 1.10 -13.58 -10.38
C ARG A 587 1.23 -12.77 -9.10
N HIS A 588 1.24 -11.45 -9.24
CA HIS A 588 1.23 -10.53 -8.10
C HIS A 588 -0.20 -10.09 -7.81
N VAL A 589 -0.79 -10.67 -6.77
CA VAL A 589 -2.20 -10.52 -6.45
C VAL A 589 -2.41 -9.43 -5.41
N ALA A 590 -3.32 -8.48 -5.68
CA ALA A 590 -3.96 -7.66 -4.68
C ALA A 590 -5.35 -8.23 -4.39
N LEU A 591 -5.69 -8.42 -3.11
CA LEU A 591 -7.04 -8.80 -2.70
C LEU A 591 -7.72 -7.62 -2.01
N VAL A 592 -8.90 -7.28 -2.49
CA VAL A 592 -9.80 -6.29 -1.87
C VAL A 592 -10.86 -7.04 -1.08
N GLY A 593 -10.86 -6.83 0.24
CA GLY A 593 -11.82 -7.46 1.16
C GLY A 593 -12.44 -6.43 2.10
N ASP A 594 -13.62 -6.75 2.64
CA ASP A 594 -14.35 -5.91 3.57
C ASP A 594 -14.69 -6.62 4.89
N GLY A 595 -14.62 -7.95 4.90
CA GLY A 595 -15.03 -8.79 6.02
C GLY A 595 -13.88 -9.51 6.73
N VAL A 596 -14.19 -10.06 7.89
CA VAL A 596 -13.28 -10.94 8.63
C VAL A 596 -13.11 -12.27 7.91
N HIS A 597 -14.11 -12.69 7.14
CA HIS A 597 -14.05 -13.87 6.28
C HIS A 597 -13.00 -13.78 5.17
N ASP A 598 -12.52 -12.56 4.86
CA ASP A 598 -11.44 -12.33 3.89
C ASP A 598 -10.03 -12.41 4.52
N LEU A 599 -9.94 -12.50 5.84
CA LEU A 599 -8.69 -12.33 6.59
C LEU A 599 -7.57 -13.27 6.10
N ARG A 600 -7.87 -14.57 5.93
CA ARG A 600 -6.89 -15.55 5.45
C ARG A 600 -6.46 -15.27 4.01
N ALA A 601 -7.42 -14.91 3.16
CA ALA A 601 -7.15 -14.56 1.77
C ALA A 601 -6.37 -13.23 1.65
N LEU A 602 -6.65 -12.22 2.50
CA LEU A 602 -5.87 -10.99 2.60
C LEU A 602 -4.43 -11.27 2.99
N GLN A 603 -4.20 -12.23 3.91
CA GLN A 603 -2.84 -12.63 4.29
C GLN A 603 -2.09 -13.40 3.20
N ALA A 604 -2.80 -14.18 2.38
CA ALA A 604 -2.24 -14.91 1.26
C ALA A 604 -1.92 -14.02 0.05
N ALA A 605 -2.50 -12.82 -0.01
CA ALA A 605 -2.28 -11.86 -1.09
C ALA A 605 -0.93 -11.15 -0.95
N HIS A 606 -0.37 -10.69 -2.07
CA HIS A 606 0.85 -9.87 -2.08
C HIS A 606 0.58 -8.43 -1.58
N VAL A 607 -0.65 -7.94 -1.78
CA VAL A 607 -1.14 -6.67 -1.25
C VAL A 607 -2.55 -6.89 -0.70
N ALA A 608 -2.69 -6.71 0.60
CA ALA A 608 -3.98 -6.72 1.28
C ALA A 608 -4.63 -5.34 1.20
N VAL A 609 -5.82 -5.26 0.64
CA VAL A 609 -6.57 -4.01 0.51
C VAL A 609 -7.90 -4.14 1.24
N ALA A 610 -8.22 -3.20 2.11
CA ALA A 610 -9.51 -3.16 2.79
C ALA A 610 -10.36 -1.97 2.33
N MET A 611 -11.67 -2.16 2.36
CA MET A 611 -12.65 -1.08 2.21
C MET A 611 -12.75 -0.30 3.52
N ARG A 612 -12.98 1.02 3.45
CA ARG A 612 -13.22 1.84 4.64
C ARG A 612 -14.46 1.38 5.41
N SER A 613 -15.53 1.08 4.68
CA SER A 613 -16.79 0.56 5.23
C SER A 613 -16.66 -0.87 5.79
N GLY A 614 -15.55 -1.55 5.51
CA GLY A 614 -15.29 -2.92 5.94
C GLY A 614 -15.07 -3.05 7.45
N SER A 615 -14.88 -4.29 7.91
CA SER A 615 -14.65 -4.61 9.32
C SER A 615 -13.35 -3.97 9.84
N ALA A 616 -13.33 -3.64 11.14
CA ALA A 616 -12.14 -3.09 11.79
C ALA A 616 -10.92 -4.02 11.63
N VAL A 617 -11.13 -5.34 11.72
CA VAL A 617 -10.08 -6.36 11.57
C VAL A 617 -9.51 -6.37 10.16
N ALA A 618 -10.37 -6.34 9.13
CA ALA A 618 -9.91 -6.28 7.74
C ALA A 618 -9.06 -5.03 7.51
N ARG A 619 -9.51 -3.88 8.00
CA ARG A 619 -8.73 -2.62 7.92
C ARG A 619 -7.41 -2.70 8.67
N GLU A 620 -7.37 -3.34 9.83
CA GLU A 620 -6.16 -3.43 10.67
C GLU A 620 -5.08 -4.32 10.05
N VAL A 621 -5.47 -5.37 9.33
CA VAL A 621 -4.56 -6.31 8.66
C VAL A 621 -4.13 -5.82 7.28
N ALA A 622 -4.94 -4.98 6.65
CA ALA A 622 -4.69 -4.48 5.31
C ALA A 622 -3.39 -3.66 5.21
N ASP A 623 -2.76 -3.73 4.06
CA ASP A 623 -1.64 -2.89 3.68
C ASP A 623 -2.10 -1.51 3.21
N ILE A 624 -3.29 -1.47 2.57
CA ILE A 624 -3.92 -0.27 2.00
C ILE A 624 -5.40 -0.26 2.38
N VAL A 625 -5.93 0.89 2.80
CA VAL A 625 -7.36 1.11 3.02
C VAL A 625 -7.90 2.10 1.99
N LEU A 626 -9.00 1.74 1.31
CA LEU A 626 -9.68 2.61 0.34
C LEU A 626 -10.64 3.55 1.08
N THR A 627 -10.30 4.84 1.14
CA THR A 627 -11.05 5.83 1.95
C THR A 627 -12.43 6.15 1.39
N ASP A 628 -12.60 6.01 0.07
CA ASP A 628 -13.86 6.27 -0.64
C ASP A 628 -14.56 4.98 -1.08
N ASP A 629 -14.09 3.82 -0.58
CA ASP A 629 -14.54 2.49 -0.97
C ASP A 629 -14.50 2.25 -2.50
N SER A 630 -13.60 2.92 -3.20
CA SER A 630 -13.50 2.90 -4.66
C SER A 630 -12.20 2.24 -5.14
N LEU A 631 -12.32 1.28 -6.05
CA LEU A 631 -11.18 0.64 -6.72
C LEU A 631 -10.38 1.63 -7.60
N ALA A 632 -10.97 2.76 -7.96
CA ALA A 632 -10.31 3.77 -8.81
C ALA A 632 -9.00 4.29 -8.25
N ALA A 633 -8.80 4.22 -6.91
CA ALA A 633 -7.57 4.63 -6.23
C ALA A 633 -6.40 3.65 -6.43
N LEU A 634 -6.64 2.40 -6.81
CA LEU A 634 -5.60 1.38 -6.91
C LEU A 634 -4.66 1.58 -8.10
N LEU A 635 -5.19 1.95 -9.27
CA LEU A 635 -4.38 2.16 -10.47
C LEU A 635 -3.41 3.36 -10.35
N PRO A 636 -3.83 4.54 -9.84
CA PRO A 636 -2.91 5.61 -9.50
C PRO A 636 -1.84 5.21 -8.46
N THR A 637 -2.20 4.39 -7.47
CA THR A 637 -1.28 3.89 -6.44
C THR A 637 -0.22 2.96 -7.06
N ARG A 638 -0.64 2.06 -7.96
CA ARG A 638 0.27 1.21 -8.74
C ARG A 638 1.24 2.02 -9.59
N THR A 639 0.74 3.04 -10.27
CA THR A 639 1.54 3.93 -11.12
C THR A 639 2.57 4.69 -10.28
N GLU A 640 2.18 5.19 -9.11
CA GLU A 640 3.07 5.86 -8.17
C GLU A 640 4.14 4.89 -7.63
N GLY A 641 3.77 3.65 -7.29
CA GLY A 641 4.72 2.60 -6.89
C GLY A 641 5.77 2.35 -7.98
N ARG A 642 5.35 2.22 -9.24
CA ARG A 642 6.26 2.07 -10.39
C ARG A 642 7.21 3.26 -10.54
N ARG A 643 6.71 4.49 -10.37
CA ARG A 643 7.54 5.71 -10.39
C ARG A 643 8.64 5.66 -9.34
N ILE A 644 8.28 5.28 -8.11
CA ILE A 644 9.20 5.20 -6.98
C ILE A 644 10.28 4.15 -7.22
N ILE A 645 9.90 2.95 -7.66
CA ILE A 645 10.86 1.88 -7.95
C ILE A 645 11.85 2.29 -9.03
N SER A 646 11.36 2.92 -10.10
CA SER A 646 12.23 3.46 -11.16
C SER A 646 13.22 4.48 -10.62
N GLY A 647 12.77 5.39 -9.74
CA GLY A 647 13.64 6.38 -9.11
C GLY A 647 14.70 5.76 -8.19
N ILE A 648 14.32 4.75 -7.42
CA ILE A 648 15.25 4.00 -6.56
C ILE A 648 16.28 3.26 -7.40
N ALA A 649 15.89 2.65 -8.53
CA ALA A 649 16.81 1.96 -9.42
C ALA A 649 17.88 2.90 -10.01
N VAL A 650 17.49 4.08 -10.49
CA VAL A 650 18.41 5.11 -10.99
C VAL A 650 19.36 5.59 -9.87
N SER A 651 18.84 5.80 -8.68
CA SER A 651 19.64 6.21 -7.53
C SER A 651 20.62 5.12 -7.10
N ALA A 652 20.22 3.85 -7.13
CA ALA A 652 21.10 2.73 -6.85
C ALA A 652 22.24 2.65 -7.88
N GLN A 653 21.99 2.93 -9.16
CA GLN A 653 23.04 2.99 -10.19
C GLN A 653 24.11 4.03 -9.85
N LEU A 654 23.72 5.25 -9.46
CA LEU A 654 24.68 6.30 -9.07
C LEU A 654 25.48 5.93 -7.82
N PHE A 655 24.80 5.50 -6.76
CA PHE A 655 25.46 5.13 -5.51
C PHE A 655 26.46 3.99 -5.69
N LEU A 656 26.03 2.91 -6.35
CA LEU A 656 26.87 1.73 -6.53
C LEU A 656 28.03 1.99 -7.50
N THR A 657 27.82 2.78 -8.56
CA THR A 657 28.90 3.19 -9.47
C THR A 657 29.95 3.99 -8.72
N ARG A 658 29.55 4.95 -7.88
CA ARG A 658 30.50 5.70 -7.07
C ARG A 658 31.30 4.81 -6.13
N VAL A 659 30.63 3.92 -5.40
CA VAL A 659 31.29 3.01 -4.46
C VAL A 659 32.28 2.10 -5.19
N ALA A 660 31.88 1.51 -6.31
CA ALA A 660 32.76 0.67 -7.12
C ALA A 660 33.98 1.44 -7.66
N THR A 661 33.76 2.68 -8.16
CA THR A 661 34.80 3.55 -8.65
C THR A 661 35.82 3.89 -7.54
N GLN A 662 35.35 4.34 -6.37
CA GLN A 662 36.22 4.67 -5.24
C GLN A 662 37.01 3.46 -4.74
N ALA A 663 36.34 2.30 -4.61
CA ALA A 663 37.00 1.07 -4.18
C ALA A 663 38.14 0.68 -5.13
N LEU A 664 37.89 0.70 -6.45
CA LEU A 664 38.91 0.41 -7.45
C LEU A 664 40.08 1.40 -7.41
N ILE A 665 39.79 2.69 -7.27
CA ILE A 665 40.82 3.74 -7.15
C ILE A 665 41.70 3.51 -5.92
N ILE A 666 41.08 3.29 -4.76
CA ILE A 666 41.83 3.08 -3.51
C ILE A 666 42.72 1.86 -3.63
N VAL A 667 42.18 0.71 -4.05
CA VAL A 667 42.97 -0.52 -4.21
C VAL A 667 44.15 -0.31 -5.16
N THR A 668 43.89 0.28 -6.33
CA THR A 668 44.92 0.43 -7.36
C THR A 668 46.03 1.38 -6.92
N ILE A 669 45.70 2.54 -6.36
CA ILE A 669 46.66 3.55 -5.95
C ILE A 669 47.48 3.07 -4.73
N THR A 670 46.86 2.41 -3.77
CA THR A 670 47.54 1.80 -2.63
C THR A 670 48.50 0.70 -3.11
N MET A 671 48.06 -0.17 -4.03
CA MET A 671 48.95 -1.20 -4.62
C MET A 671 50.12 -0.63 -5.40
N LEU A 672 50.00 0.58 -5.96
CA LEU A 672 51.10 1.28 -6.63
C LEU A 672 52.06 1.97 -5.64
N GLY A 673 51.78 1.97 -4.33
CA GLY A 673 52.62 2.62 -3.33
C GLY A 673 52.61 4.15 -3.40
N LEU A 674 51.60 4.78 -4.01
CA LEU A 674 51.54 6.23 -4.23
C LEU A 674 50.78 6.97 -3.09
N GLY A 675 50.62 6.33 -1.96
CA GLY A 675 49.89 6.83 -0.81
C GLY A 675 48.39 6.63 -0.93
N PHE A 676 47.60 7.24 -0.04
CA PHE A 676 46.17 7.09 0.00
C PHE A 676 45.48 8.17 -0.86
N PRO A 677 44.54 7.82 -1.77
CA PRO A 677 44.06 8.73 -2.82
C PRO A 677 43.00 9.77 -2.38
N TYR A 678 42.48 9.72 -1.17
CA TYR A 678 41.41 10.62 -0.70
C TYR A 678 41.71 11.16 0.69
N SER A 679 41.28 12.42 0.94
CA SER A 679 41.13 12.95 2.29
C SER A 679 39.67 12.82 2.80
N PRO A 680 39.44 12.79 4.12
CA PRO A 680 38.10 12.76 4.66
C PRO A 680 37.18 13.91 4.17
N ALA A 681 37.72 15.12 4.07
CA ALA A 681 37.02 16.32 3.60
C ALA A 681 36.55 16.19 2.14
N GLN A 682 37.36 15.60 1.26
CA GLN A 682 36.99 15.40 -0.16
C GLN A 682 35.80 14.45 -0.36
N THR A 683 35.54 13.58 0.61
CA THR A 683 34.33 12.71 0.56
C THR A 683 33.06 13.53 0.58
N GLY A 684 33.07 14.76 1.10
CA GLY A 684 31.96 15.71 1.09
C GLY A 684 31.48 16.10 -0.32
N LEU A 685 32.31 15.99 -1.35
CA LEU A 685 31.94 16.21 -2.76
C LEU A 685 30.88 15.20 -3.24
N THR A 686 30.62 14.13 -2.47
CA THR A 686 29.52 13.19 -2.70
C THR A 686 28.16 13.89 -2.72
N LEU A 687 28.03 15.03 -2.04
CA LEU A 687 26.82 15.85 -2.08
C LEU A 687 26.45 16.24 -3.53
N PHE A 688 27.41 16.68 -4.34
CA PHE A 688 27.19 17.09 -5.73
C PHE A 688 27.07 15.90 -6.68
N THR A 689 27.81 14.83 -6.42
CA THR A 689 27.92 13.71 -7.36
C THR A 689 26.86 12.64 -7.18
N VAL A 690 26.32 12.48 -5.98
CA VAL A 690 25.30 11.46 -5.64
C VAL A 690 24.14 12.04 -4.83
N GLY A 691 24.41 12.81 -3.77
CA GLY A 691 23.38 13.26 -2.83
C GLY A 691 22.25 14.03 -3.50
N LEU A 692 22.56 15.21 -4.04
CA LEU A 692 21.59 16.05 -4.75
C LEU A 692 20.99 15.35 -6.00
N PRO A 693 21.82 14.74 -6.89
CA PRO A 693 21.30 14.07 -8.07
C PRO A 693 20.22 13.02 -7.75
N THR A 694 20.45 12.17 -6.75
CA THR A 694 19.52 11.08 -6.43
C THR A 694 18.18 11.59 -5.93
N ILE A 695 18.14 12.68 -5.15
CA ILE A 695 16.91 13.31 -4.67
C ILE A 695 16.07 13.79 -5.88
N PHE A 696 16.67 14.55 -6.78
CA PHE A 696 15.96 15.11 -7.94
C PHE A 696 15.57 14.05 -8.96
N LEU A 697 16.45 13.10 -9.28
CA LEU A 697 16.17 12.04 -10.23
C LEU A 697 15.06 11.10 -9.71
N THR A 698 15.04 10.80 -8.41
CA THR A 698 13.94 10.04 -7.81
C THR A 698 12.62 10.80 -7.86
N ALA A 699 12.63 12.11 -7.58
CA ALA A 699 11.44 12.94 -7.63
C ALA A 699 10.86 13.05 -9.06
N TRP A 700 11.70 13.06 -10.09
CA TRP A 700 11.30 13.19 -11.50
C TRP A 700 11.20 11.86 -12.25
N ALA A 701 11.42 10.74 -11.56
CA ALA A 701 11.37 9.42 -12.17
C ALA A 701 10.02 9.17 -12.85
N ARG A 702 10.04 8.50 -14.00
CA ARG A 702 8.84 8.09 -14.72
C ARG A 702 8.44 6.67 -14.32
N PRO A 703 7.15 6.38 -14.28
CA PRO A 703 6.69 5.03 -13.99
C PRO A 703 7.13 4.09 -15.11
N SER A 704 7.84 3.03 -14.76
CA SER A 704 8.19 1.92 -15.68
C SER A 704 7.73 0.59 -15.09
N ALA A 705 7.61 -0.42 -15.94
CA ALA A 705 7.33 -1.77 -15.47
C ALA A 705 8.45 -2.24 -14.51
N PRO A 706 8.13 -3.04 -13.49
CA PRO A 706 9.13 -3.63 -12.62
C PRO A 706 10.12 -4.46 -13.42
N ASP A 707 11.41 -4.26 -13.14
CA ASP A 707 12.49 -4.96 -13.83
C ASP A 707 12.87 -6.25 -13.07
N GLU A 708 12.52 -7.39 -13.63
CA GLU A 708 12.86 -8.70 -13.05
C GLU A 708 14.39 -8.93 -13.00
N ARG A 709 15.12 -8.36 -13.97
CA ARG A 709 16.59 -8.49 -14.12
C ARG A 709 17.35 -7.29 -13.56
N LEU A 710 16.78 -6.60 -12.57
CA LEU A 710 17.34 -5.36 -12.01
C LEU A 710 18.82 -5.47 -11.68
N LEU A 711 19.27 -6.54 -11.00
CA LEU A 711 20.67 -6.73 -10.63
C LEU A 711 21.61 -6.79 -11.85
N LEU A 712 21.18 -7.47 -12.90
CA LEU A 712 21.93 -7.57 -14.14
C LEU A 712 22.01 -6.22 -14.86
N ASN A 713 20.90 -5.49 -14.92
CA ASN A 713 20.87 -4.16 -15.54
C ASN A 713 21.68 -3.13 -14.73
N LEU A 714 21.71 -3.25 -13.40
CA LEU A 714 22.61 -2.49 -12.56
C LEU A 714 24.07 -2.82 -12.89
N ALA A 715 24.45 -4.09 -12.96
CA ALA A 715 25.81 -4.50 -13.26
C ALA A 715 26.27 -4.04 -14.66
N ARG A 716 25.40 -4.12 -15.68
CA ARG A 716 25.66 -3.64 -17.05
C ARG A 716 26.06 -2.17 -17.11
N PHE A 717 25.51 -1.36 -16.23
CA PHE A 717 25.84 0.06 -16.13
C PHE A 717 27.04 0.31 -15.23
N ILE A 718 27.04 -0.25 -14.02
CA ILE A 718 28.00 0.04 -12.96
C ILE A 718 29.40 -0.40 -13.34
N LEU A 719 29.55 -1.64 -13.83
CA LEU A 719 30.90 -2.20 -14.07
C LEU A 719 31.70 -1.42 -15.11
N PRO A 720 31.20 -1.17 -16.33
CA PRO A 720 32.00 -0.41 -17.32
C PRO A 720 32.22 1.04 -16.88
N ALA A 721 31.22 1.69 -16.29
CA ALA A 721 31.36 3.05 -15.79
C ALA A 721 32.42 3.14 -14.67
N ALA A 722 32.42 2.22 -13.72
CA ALA A 722 33.38 2.21 -12.62
C ALA A 722 34.82 1.91 -13.09
N VAL A 723 34.99 0.90 -13.94
CA VAL A 723 36.31 0.50 -14.45
C VAL A 723 36.92 1.62 -15.28
N ILE A 724 36.17 2.21 -16.21
CA ILE A 724 36.71 3.29 -17.07
C ILE A 724 36.99 4.53 -16.23
N THR A 725 36.11 4.91 -15.31
CA THR A 725 36.32 6.09 -14.46
C THR A 725 37.52 5.90 -13.54
N SER A 726 37.66 4.74 -12.92
CA SER A 726 38.79 4.44 -12.04
C SER A 726 40.11 4.40 -12.82
N GLY A 727 40.13 3.79 -14.01
CA GLY A 727 41.34 3.77 -14.87
C GLY A 727 41.83 5.17 -15.24
N CYS A 728 40.94 6.03 -15.72
CA CYS A 728 41.25 7.44 -16.02
C CYS A 728 41.70 8.21 -14.77
N ALA A 729 41.06 7.97 -13.63
CA ALA A 729 41.36 8.61 -12.37
C ALA A 729 42.75 8.22 -11.85
N VAL A 730 43.13 6.95 -11.94
CA VAL A 730 44.48 6.45 -11.57
C VAL A 730 45.56 7.07 -12.45
N VAL A 731 45.32 7.20 -13.75
CA VAL A 731 46.25 7.87 -14.66
C VAL A 731 46.46 9.33 -14.25
N ILE A 732 45.41 10.08 -13.97
CA ILE A 732 45.50 11.47 -13.51
C ILE A 732 46.27 11.55 -12.20
N TYR A 733 45.94 10.71 -11.23
CA TYR A 733 46.60 10.71 -9.93
C TYR A 733 48.09 10.44 -10.06
N THR A 734 48.44 9.36 -10.75
CA THR A 734 49.85 8.97 -10.96
C THR A 734 50.63 10.05 -11.70
N PHE A 735 50.03 10.64 -12.75
CA PHE A 735 50.68 11.71 -13.51
C PHE A 735 50.94 12.95 -12.62
N LEU A 736 49.92 13.42 -11.90
CA LEU A 736 50.07 14.60 -11.04
C LEU A 736 51.04 14.34 -9.88
N TYR A 737 50.93 13.16 -9.22
CA TYR A 737 51.83 12.78 -8.15
C TYR A 737 53.32 12.81 -8.61
N THR A 738 53.62 12.14 -9.73
CA THR A 738 54.98 12.09 -10.25
C THR A 738 55.47 13.44 -10.75
N THR A 739 54.59 14.28 -11.33
CA THR A 739 54.96 15.62 -11.81
C THR A 739 55.27 16.57 -10.65
N ILE A 740 54.44 16.55 -9.59
CA ILE A 740 54.65 17.38 -8.41
C ILE A 740 55.89 16.92 -7.64
N SER A 741 56.04 15.61 -7.43
CA SER A 741 57.22 15.05 -6.76
C SER A 741 58.53 15.44 -7.46
N ARG A 742 58.59 15.27 -8.80
CA ARG A 742 59.73 15.69 -9.59
C ARG A 742 59.95 17.20 -9.62
N GLY A 743 58.89 18.00 -9.48
CA GLY A 743 58.98 19.44 -9.42
C GLY A 743 59.76 19.96 -8.19
N PHE A 744 59.87 19.16 -7.13
CA PHE A 744 60.76 19.49 -6.00
C PHE A 744 62.22 19.25 -6.28
N ASP A 745 62.57 18.50 -7.31
CA ASP A 745 63.95 18.32 -7.75
C ASP A 745 64.43 19.51 -8.63
N ASP A 746 63.55 20.30 -9.19
CA ASP A 746 63.79 21.44 -10.05
C ASP A 746 63.90 22.74 -9.23
N PRO A 747 65.08 23.42 -9.17
CA PRO A 747 65.28 24.64 -8.39
C PRO A 747 64.31 25.78 -8.78
N ASP A 748 63.95 25.89 -10.07
CA ASP A 748 63.12 26.98 -10.58
C ASP A 748 61.62 26.87 -10.16
N ILE A 749 61.18 25.66 -9.84
CA ILE A 749 59.79 25.35 -9.50
C ILE A 749 59.63 25.09 -8.00
N ARG A 750 60.68 24.57 -7.35
CA ARG A 750 60.68 24.11 -5.94
C ARG A 750 60.12 25.15 -4.97
N ASP A 751 60.68 26.39 -5.04
CA ASP A 751 60.27 27.45 -4.09
C ASP A 751 58.79 27.80 -4.21
N ARG A 752 58.23 27.68 -5.42
CA ARG A 752 56.76 27.89 -5.63
C ARG A 752 55.97 26.73 -5.04
N LEU A 753 56.44 25.49 -5.22
CA LEU A 753 55.77 24.33 -4.64
C LEU A 753 55.82 24.36 -3.12
N ILE A 754 56.95 24.73 -2.53
CA ILE A 754 57.10 24.92 -1.09
C ILE A 754 56.09 25.96 -0.59
N ALA A 755 56.07 27.15 -1.22
CA ALA A 755 55.16 28.23 -0.83
C ALA A 755 53.67 27.84 -0.99
N GLU A 756 53.33 27.02 -1.98
CA GLU A 756 51.99 26.57 -2.23
C GLU A 756 51.57 25.52 -1.21
N PHE A 757 52.40 24.49 -0.97
CA PHE A 757 51.96 23.34 -0.16
C PHE A 757 52.24 23.50 1.34
N GLN A 758 53.14 24.38 1.77
CA GLN A 758 53.47 24.57 3.18
C GLN A 758 52.26 25.08 4.00
N ASN A 759 51.33 25.79 3.35
CA ASN A 759 50.10 26.24 3.99
C ASN A 759 49.02 25.14 4.10
N TYR A 760 49.20 24.04 3.43
CA TYR A 760 48.21 22.93 3.40
C TYR A 760 48.71 21.67 4.11
N THR A 761 50.02 21.54 4.27
CA THR A 761 50.68 20.50 5.06
C THR A 761 51.15 21.12 6.35
N ASP A 762 50.86 20.51 7.49
CA ASP A 762 51.41 20.94 8.78
C ASP A 762 52.92 20.54 8.92
N LEU A 763 53.60 20.37 7.79
CA LEU A 763 55.00 19.90 7.68
C LEU A 763 55.92 20.98 7.12
N THR A 764 57.18 20.93 7.45
CA THR A 764 58.20 21.90 7.01
C THR A 764 59.18 21.24 6.03
N TYR A 765 59.37 21.88 4.85
CA TYR A 765 60.30 21.37 3.84
C TYR A 765 61.73 21.38 4.40
N GLY A 766 62.48 20.28 4.19
CA GLY A 766 63.81 20.13 4.68
C GLY A 766 63.95 19.67 6.13
N VAL A 767 62.86 19.68 6.91
CA VAL A 767 62.80 19.14 8.27
C VAL A 767 62.10 17.83 8.28
N ASP A 768 60.91 17.76 7.65
CA ASP A 768 60.08 16.56 7.58
C ASP A 768 60.33 15.77 6.30
N ALA A 769 60.84 14.55 6.43
CA ALA A 769 61.19 13.69 5.30
C ALA A 769 60.00 13.32 4.41
N SER A 770 58.76 13.36 4.93
CA SER A 770 57.50 13.04 4.21
C SER A 770 56.93 14.21 3.42
N PHE A 771 57.43 15.46 3.61
CA PHE A 771 56.86 16.68 3.02
C PHE A 771 56.58 16.54 1.51
N VAL A 772 57.55 16.08 0.74
CA VAL A 772 57.46 15.96 -0.73
C VAL A 772 56.36 14.97 -1.13
N ASN A 773 56.31 13.83 -0.45
CA ASN A 773 55.30 12.79 -0.72
C ASN A 773 53.88 13.26 -0.33
N ASP A 774 53.71 13.92 0.79
CA ASP A 774 52.45 14.42 1.27
C ASP A 774 51.93 15.60 0.42
N ALA A 775 52.84 16.50 -0.03
CA ALA A 775 52.54 17.59 -0.96
C ALA A 775 52.12 17.02 -2.34
N ALA A 776 52.85 16.04 -2.87
CA ALA A 776 52.52 15.37 -4.13
C ALA A 776 51.17 14.62 -4.04
N ALA A 777 50.93 13.92 -2.94
CA ALA A 777 49.67 13.23 -2.69
C ALA A 777 48.51 14.22 -2.62
N LEU A 778 48.64 15.33 -1.90
CA LEU A 778 47.55 16.32 -1.72
C LEU A 778 47.17 17.00 -3.05
N GLY A 779 48.15 17.36 -3.87
CA GLY A 779 47.93 17.90 -5.21
C GLY A 779 47.29 16.89 -6.16
N ALA A 780 47.75 15.64 -6.13
CA ALA A 780 47.16 14.56 -6.91
C ALA A 780 45.72 14.22 -6.47
N GLN A 781 45.42 14.23 -5.16
CA GLN A 781 44.07 14.04 -4.61
C GLN A 781 43.12 15.14 -5.10
N THR A 782 43.57 16.40 -5.19
CA THR A 782 42.74 17.50 -5.71
C THR A 782 42.39 17.26 -7.18
N GLY A 783 43.34 16.86 -8.01
CA GLY A 783 43.11 16.54 -9.42
C GLY A 783 42.21 15.34 -9.61
N LEU A 784 42.46 14.28 -8.87
CA LEU A 784 41.61 13.07 -8.84
C LEU A 784 40.15 13.41 -8.49
N SER A 785 39.95 14.10 -7.37
CA SER A 785 38.60 14.45 -6.84
C SER A 785 37.85 15.37 -7.79
N THR A 786 38.54 16.31 -8.44
CA THR A 786 37.97 17.18 -9.48
C THR A 786 37.49 16.37 -10.68
N PHE A 787 38.35 15.48 -11.24
CA PHE A 787 38.01 14.64 -12.38
C PHE A 787 36.86 13.69 -12.07
N VAL A 788 36.95 12.96 -10.96
CA VAL A 788 35.89 12.00 -10.57
C VAL A 788 34.53 12.70 -10.34
N SER A 789 34.55 13.91 -9.78
CA SER A 789 33.33 14.70 -9.60
C SER A 789 32.74 15.15 -10.94
N LEU A 790 33.56 15.66 -11.86
CA LEU A 790 33.12 16.03 -13.21
C LEU A 790 32.55 14.82 -13.96
N ALA A 791 33.28 13.70 -13.99
CA ALA A 791 32.87 12.47 -14.64
C ALA A 791 31.53 11.93 -14.06
N SER A 792 31.38 11.94 -12.72
CA SER A 792 30.16 11.49 -12.04
C SER A 792 28.95 12.39 -12.35
N ILE A 793 29.13 13.70 -12.44
CA ILE A 793 28.04 14.63 -12.81
C ILE A 793 27.64 14.41 -14.27
N VAL A 794 28.60 14.26 -15.19
CA VAL A 794 28.32 14.00 -16.61
C VAL A 794 27.66 12.61 -16.80
N LEU A 795 27.99 11.62 -15.95
CA LEU A 795 27.38 10.28 -16.00
C LEU A 795 25.87 10.29 -15.80
N ILE A 796 25.32 11.32 -15.13
CA ILE A 796 23.87 11.52 -14.98
C ILE A 796 23.15 11.59 -16.34
N LEU A 797 23.80 12.15 -17.36
CA LEU A 797 23.24 12.24 -18.73
C LEU A 797 23.07 10.86 -19.40
N PHE A 798 23.83 9.86 -18.99
CA PHE A 798 23.69 8.48 -19.48
C PHE A 798 22.57 7.72 -18.76
N LEU A 799 22.20 8.13 -17.54
CA LEU A 799 21.07 7.56 -16.81
C LEU A 799 19.71 8.08 -17.31
N ALA A 800 19.67 9.36 -17.68
CA ALA A 800 18.49 9.99 -18.23
C ALA A 800 18.88 10.77 -19.51
N PRO A 801 19.10 10.07 -20.63
CA PRO A 801 19.69 10.65 -21.83
C PRO A 801 18.78 11.70 -22.49
N PRO A 802 19.19 12.99 -22.52
CA PRO A 802 18.41 14.04 -23.18
C PRO A 802 18.52 13.99 -24.71
N HIS A 803 19.55 13.32 -25.23
CA HIS A 803 19.83 13.20 -26.66
C HIS A 803 20.39 11.82 -27.00
N ARG A 804 20.28 11.41 -28.26
CA ARG A 804 20.78 10.11 -28.75
C ARG A 804 22.26 9.86 -28.50
N LEU A 805 23.06 10.91 -28.34
CA LEU A 805 24.47 10.81 -28.03
C LEU A 805 24.73 10.10 -26.70
N PHE A 806 23.89 10.36 -25.71
CA PHE A 806 24.00 9.78 -24.35
C PHE A 806 23.17 8.49 -24.21
N ALA A 807 22.33 8.17 -25.20
CA ALA A 807 21.49 6.98 -25.18
C ALA A 807 22.33 5.76 -25.55
N ALA A 808 22.55 4.86 -24.60
CA ALA A 808 23.20 3.57 -24.83
C ALA A 808 22.22 2.57 -25.47
N TRP A 809 21.49 1.87 -24.59
CA TRP A 809 20.41 0.95 -24.94
C TRP A 809 19.01 1.50 -24.57
N THR A 810 18.97 2.67 -23.90
CA THR A 810 17.74 3.35 -23.50
C THR A 810 17.28 4.33 -24.58
N ARG A 811 15.98 4.56 -24.66
CA ARG A 811 15.44 5.59 -25.58
C ARG A 811 15.72 6.98 -25.02
N PRO A 812 16.04 7.98 -25.87
CA PRO A 812 16.18 9.37 -25.43
C PRO A 812 14.89 9.84 -24.73
N VAL A 813 15.07 10.52 -23.62
CA VAL A 813 13.96 11.05 -22.83
C VAL A 813 13.78 12.54 -23.21
N ALA A 814 12.57 12.94 -23.61
CA ALA A 814 12.29 14.34 -23.96
C ALA A 814 12.35 15.31 -22.77
N ASP A 815 12.70 14.83 -21.56
CA ASP A 815 12.79 15.62 -20.34
C ASP A 815 14.17 16.33 -20.27
N ARG A 816 14.16 17.65 -20.18
CA ARG A 816 15.36 18.49 -20.07
C ARG A 816 15.82 18.71 -18.63
N ARG A 817 15.01 18.32 -17.61
CA ARG A 817 15.32 18.54 -16.20
C ARG A 817 16.66 17.91 -15.75
N PRO A 818 17.01 16.67 -16.16
CA PRO A 818 18.31 16.09 -15.81
C PRO A 818 19.48 16.85 -16.39
N ALA A 819 19.36 17.38 -17.61
CA ALA A 819 20.40 18.21 -18.23
C ALA A 819 20.59 19.56 -17.49
N ILE A 820 19.48 20.20 -17.10
CA ILE A 820 19.52 21.43 -16.28
C ILE A 820 20.18 21.14 -14.92
N LEU A 821 19.87 20.00 -14.30
CA LEU A 821 20.48 19.58 -13.06
C LEU A 821 21.99 19.40 -13.20
N VAL A 822 22.46 18.76 -14.27
CA VAL A 822 23.89 18.59 -14.56
C VAL A 822 24.59 19.96 -14.65
N VAL A 823 24.01 20.93 -15.38
CA VAL A 823 24.56 22.28 -15.46
C VAL A 823 24.61 22.96 -14.09
N ALA A 824 23.54 22.85 -13.30
CA ALA A 824 23.51 23.43 -11.95
C ALA A 824 24.58 22.80 -11.02
N LEU A 825 24.76 21.48 -11.11
CA LEU A 825 25.76 20.75 -10.32
C LEU A 825 27.19 21.12 -10.76
N LEU A 826 27.43 21.30 -12.06
CA LEU A 826 28.74 21.76 -12.58
C LEU A 826 29.04 23.18 -12.08
N VAL A 827 28.07 24.09 -12.07
CA VAL A 827 28.22 25.43 -11.49
C VAL A 827 28.50 25.34 -9.99
N GLY A 828 27.79 24.47 -9.26
CA GLY A 828 28.04 24.22 -7.84
C GLY A 828 29.45 23.70 -7.56
N LEU A 829 29.91 22.73 -8.34
CA LEU A 829 31.28 22.19 -8.25
C LEU A 829 32.31 23.26 -8.58
N LEU A 830 32.10 24.06 -9.62
CA LEU A 830 33.00 25.16 -9.98
C LEU A 830 33.10 26.19 -8.84
N THR A 831 31.96 26.51 -8.22
CA THR A 831 31.94 27.38 -7.03
C THR A 831 32.74 26.79 -5.88
N ALA A 832 32.64 25.48 -5.63
CA ALA A 832 33.40 24.77 -4.60
C ALA A 832 34.93 24.79 -4.88
N LEU A 833 35.33 24.79 -6.16
CA LEU A 833 36.75 24.84 -6.55
C LEU A 833 37.33 26.27 -6.47
N VAL A 834 36.53 27.30 -6.82
CA VAL A 834 37.01 28.68 -6.96
C VAL A 834 36.92 29.46 -5.66
N VAL A 835 35.85 29.31 -4.89
CA VAL A 835 35.62 30.09 -3.66
C VAL A 835 36.46 29.49 -2.52
N PRO A 836 37.37 30.27 -1.89
CA PRO A 836 38.31 29.75 -0.89
C PRO A 836 37.63 29.01 0.27
N VAL A 837 36.55 29.57 0.82
CA VAL A 837 35.83 28.99 1.96
C VAL A 837 35.30 27.57 1.67
N PHE A 838 34.73 27.35 0.47
CA PHE A 838 34.27 26.03 0.07
C PHE A 838 35.42 25.10 -0.30
N ARG A 839 36.41 25.61 -0.96
CA ARG A 839 37.61 24.87 -1.32
C ARG A 839 38.32 24.29 -0.09
N ASP A 840 38.55 25.15 0.90
CA ASP A 840 39.22 24.76 2.14
C ASP A 840 38.31 23.80 2.96
N TYR A 841 37.00 24.01 2.95
CA TYR A 841 36.04 23.08 3.57
C TYR A 841 36.11 21.66 2.96
N PHE A 842 36.28 21.54 1.63
CA PHE A 842 36.44 20.26 0.96
C PHE A 842 37.90 19.74 0.93
N GLY A 843 38.81 20.38 1.58
CA GLY A 843 40.24 19.98 1.62
C GLY A 843 40.91 19.92 0.24
N LEU A 844 40.55 20.87 -0.63
CA LEU A 844 41.11 20.99 -1.97
C LEU A 844 42.19 22.05 -1.98
N THR A 845 43.33 21.79 -2.65
CA THR A 845 44.34 22.80 -2.91
C THR A 845 43.86 23.77 -4.01
N ARG A 846 44.57 24.91 -4.14
CA ARG A 846 44.33 25.80 -5.27
C ARG A 846 44.61 25.04 -6.58
N PRO A 847 43.60 24.85 -7.46
CA PRO A 847 43.82 24.06 -8.66
C PRO A 847 44.78 24.81 -9.60
N ALA A 848 45.99 24.32 -9.70
CA ALA A 848 46.98 24.79 -10.65
C ALA A 848 46.53 24.52 -12.09
N ALA A 849 46.99 25.31 -13.06
CA ALA A 849 46.61 25.17 -14.47
C ALA A 849 46.82 23.72 -14.98
N ILE A 850 47.83 23.02 -14.48
CA ILE A 850 48.11 21.62 -14.83
C ILE A 850 46.95 20.67 -14.46
N VAL A 851 46.24 20.92 -13.39
CA VAL A 851 45.08 20.11 -12.99
C VAL A 851 43.99 20.18 -14.07
N TYR A 852 43.66 21.36 -14.58
CA TYR A 852 42.69 21.51 -15.65
C TYR A 852 43.18 21.02 -17.00
N GLN A 853 44.46 21.24 -17.30
CA GLN A 853 45.12 20.75 -18.53
C GLN A 853 45.15 19.23 -18.60
N THR A 854 45.14 18.53 -17.47
CA THR A 854 45.10 17.06 -17.42
C THR A 854 43.65 16.54 -17.29
N ALA A 855 42.84 17.15 -16.44
CA ALA A 855 41.50 16.68 -16.17
C ALA A 855 40.51 16.83 -17.37
N LEU A 856 40.57 17.94 -18.13
CA LEU A 856 39.67 18.17 -19.25
C LEU A 856 39.89 17.24 -20.45
N PRO A 857 41.14 17.03 -20.96
CA PRO A 857 41.40 16.03 -22.00
C PRO A 857 41.04 14.61 -21.54
N MET A 858 41.37 14.27 -20.28
CA MET A 858 40.99 12.97 -19.74
C MET A 858 39.50 12.79 -19.61
N LEU A 859 38.73 13.84 -19.29
CA LEU A 859 37.28 13.80 -19.29
C LEU A 859 36.69 13.53 -20.69
N LEU A 860 37.32 14.08 -21.74
CA LEU A 860 36.93 13.77 -23.12
C LEU A 860 37.22 12.31 -23.47
N ILE A 861 38.44 11.79 -23.13
CA ILE A 861 38.78 10.38 -23.32
C ILE A 861 37.83 9.48 -22.58
N TRP A 862 37.54 9.78 -21.32
CA TRP A 862 36.57 9.07 -20.49
C TRP A 862 35.18 9.07 -21.14
N PHE A 863 34.69 10.22 -21.60
CA PHE A 863 33.40 10.35 -22.26
C PHE A 863 33.29 9.48 -23.51
N LEU A 864 34.30 9.47 -24.35
CA LEU A 864 34.38 8.63 -25.54
C LEU A 864 34.42 7.15 -25.16
N ALA A 865 35.22 6.78 -24.17
CA ALA A 865 35.35 5.40 -23.71
C ALA A 865 34.06 4.86 -23.10
N VAL A 866 33.37 5.63 -22.24
CA VAL A 866 32.11 5.25 -21.66
C VAL A 866 31.00 5.16 -22.74
N THR A 867 30.98 6.13 -23.66
CA THR A 867 30.02 6.10 -24.81
C THR A 867 30.26 4.86 -25.66
N ALA A 868 31.50 4.53 -25.96
CA ALA A 868 31.85 3.33 -26.73
C ALA A 868 31.47 2.06 -25.98
N ALA A 869 31.80 1.95 -24.68
CA ALA A 869 31.49 0.79 -23.86
C ALA A 869 29.98 0.50 -23.81
N PHE A 870 29.17 1.55 -23.66
CA PHE A 870 27.72 1.44 -23.62
C PHE A 870 27.11 1.17 -25.00
N ARG A 871 27.61 1.85 -26.06
CA ARG A 871 27.09 1.69 -27.44
C ARG A 871 27.39 0.32 -28.02
N PHE A 872 28.59 -0.22 -27.76
CA PHE A 872 29.01 -1.54 -28.23
C PHE A 872 28.60 -2.68 -27.29
N LYS A 873 27.87 -2.39 -26.23
CA LYS A 873 27.36 -3.38 -25.25
C LYS A 873 28.51 -4.31 -24.79
N VAL A 874 29.64 -3.71 -24.43
CA VAL A 874 30.88 -4.44 -24.09
C VAL A 874 30.61 -5.48 -23.00
N MET A 875 29.81 -5.13 -22.00
CA MET A 875 29.49 -6.02 -20.89
C MET A 875 28.66 -7.23 -21.30
N ASP A 876 27.72 -7.04 -22.20
CA ASP A 876 26.86 -8.14 -22.70
C ASP A 876 27.69 -9.13 -23.51
N ARG A 877 28.64 -8.64 -24.29
CA ARG A 877 29.56 -9.48 -25.06
C ARG A 877 30.52 -10.25 -24.17
N LEU A 878 31.08 -9.60 -23.13
CA LEU A 878 32.00 -10.24 -22.18
C LEU A 878 31.34 -11.34 -21.34
N LEU A 879 30.09 -11.14 -20.94
CA LEU A 879 29.37 -12.08 -20.10
C LEU A 879 28.47 -13.04 -20.88
N GLY A 880 28.44 -12.98 -22.22
CA GLY A 880 27.62 -13.84 -23.06
C GLY A 880 26.11 -13.68 -22.80
N LEU A 881 25.65 -12.45 -22.44
CA LEU A 881 24.26 -12.21 -22.04
C LEU A 881 23.37 -12.05 -23.28
N PRO A 882 22.12 -12.53 -23.25
CA PRO A 882 21.19 -12.38 -24.35
C PRO A 882 20.85 -10.92 -24.62
N ASP A 883 20.70 -10.58 -25.91
CA ASP A 883 20.33 -9.22 -26.35
C ASP A 883 18.94 -8.81 -25.83
N LEU A 884 18.82 -7.63 -25.22
CA LEU A 884 17.57 -7.05 -24.74
C LEU A 884 16.74 -6.36 -25.83
N THR A 885 17.13 -6.44 -27.10
CA THR A 885 16.49 -5.70 -28.21
C THR A 885 15.19 -6.33 -28.71
N ASN A 886 14.73 -7.46 -28.16
CA ASN A 886 13.55 -8.19 -28.59
C ASN A 886 12.37 -8.15 -27.59
N HIS A 887 12.22 -7.09 -26.82
CA HIS A 887 10.99 -6.89 -26.03
C HIS A 887 10.53 -5.43 -26.07
#